data_d85021ffb2aa7a7579f9834ed0c494b2
#
_entry.id   d85021ffb2aa7a7579f9834ed0c494b2
#
_cell.length_a   1.000
_cell.length_b   1.000
_cell.length_c   1.000
_cell.angle_alpha   90.00
_cell.angle_beta   90.00
_cell.angle_gamma   90.00
#
_symmetry.space_group_name_H-M   'P 1'
#
loop_
_entity.id
_entity.type
_entity.pdbx_description
1 polymer ?
#
loop_
_entity_poly.entity_id
_entity_poly.type
_entity_poly.pdbx_seq_one_letter_code
_entity_poly.pdbx_strand_id
1 'polypeptide(L)'
;MAKTSARRFLVPSLVLLSFTLLGLMATGFRWIEHQLPSPYRLKDIEPAQNTVVLDIHGDTIFEFFKENRDLLRLNAIPEPIRKAILATEDRKFYQHWGVDLWGMGRAAIRNLQTGRVRQGASTITQQLARNLFLTHDRTWKRKVQEIVLALRIERLYSKDEILELYLNQVYFGQGAYGVEAAARTYFGKNVGELNLAESALICGLPGNPRDFDPRVFPEAARRRRHVVLLAMQTTGAIDKDEFKAADSAPLEIIEANTSSAVGPYFVEEIRQHLSDRYGSRELYEGGLKVYTTLDLELQRAAEAAIEAHLTQLEREIPTVQTRAGYQKILDKTAKTGEKPPTPRYLQGALICLEARTGHVLAMVGGRNFAESAFNRAVQAHRQPGSAFKPFIYTAAIDNGFRASDLILDTPVVYEANSAGEEWRPQNYSATFLGPMTLRFALKKSQNIPAIKLLGKVGISVVASYARRMGIKSPLQHVLSLALGTSEVTLDELTAAYTPFPNQGMRVEPLSVLRVEDRSGQVLESNGSRTEEALSPETAAIVTNMLEDVINSGTAAGARSRGFTRPAAGKTGTTDDYNNGWFIGFTPDIVTGVWVGYDSNESMGPKMEGARVALPIWTSFMITATADMPPTGFVIPPAISSCRVCSESGMLARSECPQTYQELYKPGTQPDLLCNFHGAGSGPTDVLTGSDGPPAEIHLE
;
A
#
# COMPACT_ATOMS: atom_id res chain seq x y z
N MET A 1 -7.36 59.67 51.34
CA MET A 1 -5.96 59.86 50.86
C MET A 1 -5.21 58.61 50.48
N ALA A 2 -5.85 57.49 50.15
CA ALA A 2 -5.17 56.22 49.84
C ALA A 2 -5.23 55.77 48.33
N LYS A 3 -5.88 56.52 47.44
CA LYS A 3 -6.00 56.16 46.01
C LYS A 3 -4.94 56.78 45.07
N THR A 4 -4.14 57.71 45.55
CA THR A 4 -3.12 58.43 44.75
C THR A 4 -1.71 57.81 44.79
N SER A 5 -1.41 56.97 45.78
CA SER A 5 -0.11 56.32 45.91
C SER A 5 0.08 55.08 44.97
N ALA A 6 -0.95 54.30 44.71
CA ALA A 6 -0.87 53.10 43.87
C ALA A 6 -0.58 53.43 42.38
N ARG A 7 -1.08 54.54 41.85
CA ARG A 7 -0.83 54.98 40.45
C ARG A 7 0.63 55.44 40.23
N ARG A 8 1.32 55.94 41.26
CA ARG A 8 2.73 56.39 41.12
C ARG A 8 3.73 55.24 40.94
N PHE A 9 3.40 54.03 41.39
CA PHE A 9 4.27 52.85 41.21
C PHE A 9 3.84 51.98 40.05
N LEU A 10 2.58 51.98 39.63
CA LEU A 10 2.05 51.14 38.53
C LEU A 10 2.64 51.55 37.18
N VAL A 11 2.78 52.83 36.88
CA VAL A 11 3.31 53.30 35.59
C VAL A 11 4.79 52.98 35.44
N PRO A 12 5.69 53.24 36.39
CA PRO A 12 7.10 52.84 36.28
C PRO A 12 7.28 51.33 36.20
N SER A 13 6.48 50.52 36.94
CA SER A 13 6.54 49.07 36.89
C SER A 13 6.06 48.50 35.55
N LEU A 14 5.01 49.06 34.92
CA LEU A 14 4.56 48.75 33.58
C LEU A 14 5.58 49.11 32.50
N VAL A 15 6.24 50.26 32.64
CA VAL A 15 7.32 50.69 31.75
C VAL A 15 8.54 49.77 31.89
N LEU A 16 8.96 49.42 33.10
CA LEU A 16 10.06 48.51 33.34
C LEU A 16 9.75 47.10 32.79
N LEU A 17 8.52 46.61 33.01
CA LEU A 17 8.05 45.32 32.47
C LEU A 17 8.04 45.33 30.93
N SER A 18 7.62 46.42 30.29
CA SER A 18 7.66 46.56 28.85
C SER A 18 9.08 46.58 28.28
N PHE A 19 10.04 47.24 28.95
CA PHE A 19 11.45 47.25 28.55
C PHE A 19 12.11 45.87 28.74
N THR A 20 11.81 45.15 29.82
CA THR A 20 12.31 43.78 30.04
C THR A 20 11.72 42.81 29.02
N LEU A 21 10.44 42.92 28.70
CA LEU A 21 9.82 42.13 27.65
C LEU A 21 10.43 42.41 26.26
N LEU A 22 10.65 43.69 25.94
CA LEU A 22 11.32 44.12 24.70
C LEU A 22 12.78 43.58 24.63
N GLY A 23 13.51 43.63 25.76
CA GLY A 23 14.86 43.09 25.86
C GLY A 23 14.91 41.56 25.66
N LEU A 24 13.98 40.82 26.27
CA LEU A 24 13.82 39.39 26.09
C LEU A 24 13.39 39.02 24.66
N MET A 25 12.50 39.80 24.06
CA MET A 25 12.13 39.64 22.66
C MET A 25 13.32 39.88 21.70
N ALA A 26 14.11 40.94 21.96
CA ALA A 26 15.26 41.27 21.13
C ALA A 26 16.39 40.24 21.25
N THR A 27 16.63 39.69 22.44
CA THR A 27 17.62 38.63 22.64
C THR A 27 17.14 37.31 22.05
N GLY A 28 15.87 36.96 22.19
CA GLY A 28 15.25 35.79 21.53
C GLY A 28 15.28 35.90 20.01
N PHE A 29 15.01 37.08 19.47
CA PHE A 29 15.08 37.37 18.05
C PHE A 29 16.52 37.18 17.50
N ARG A 30 17.52 37.75 18.17
CA ARG A 30 18.94 37.59 17.81
C ARG A 30 19.40 36.11 17.87
N TRP A 31 18.96 35.39 18.89
CA TRP A 31 19.28 33.97 19.03
C TRP A 31 18.70 33.14 17.89
N ILE A 32 17.43 33.37 17.49
CA ILE A 32 16.81 32.73 16.33
C ILE A 32 17.53 33.17 15.05
N GLU A 33 17.90 34.44 14.95
CA GLU A 33 18.58 35.01 13.79
C GLU A 33 19.92 34.31 13.48
N HIS A 34 20.70 33.95 14.53
CA HIS A 34 21.97 33.24 14.37
C HIS A 34 21.82 31.79 13.92
N GLN A 35 20.64 31.17 14.11
CA GLN A 35 20.37 29.78 13.71
C GLN A 35 19.81 29.65 12.28
N LEU A 36 19.50 30.76 11.62
CA LEU A 36 18.87 30.75 10.32
C LEU A 36 19.91 30.77 9.18
N PRO A 37 19.67 30.03 8.11
CA PRO A 37 20.51 30.04 6.92
C PRO A 37 20.55 31.45 6.27
N SER A 38 21.65 31.76 5.61
CA SER A 38 21.81 33.03 4.91
C SER A 38 20.97 33.08 3.65
N PRO A 39 20.09 34.10 3.44
CA PRO A 39 19.33 34.27 2.21
C PRO A 39 20.18 34.58 0.97
N TYR A 40 21.47 34.93 1.12
CA TYR A 40 22.39 35.13 -0.03
C TYR A 40 22.57 33.89 -0.88
N ARG A 41 22.31 32.69 -0.32
CA ARG A 41 22.33 31.41 -1.06
C ARG A 41 21.20 31.25 -2.10
N LEU A 42 20.25 32.19 -2.20
CA LEU A 42 19.21 32.15 -3.24
C LEU A 42 19.76 32.27 -4.67
N LYS A 43 20.95 32.88 -4.85
CA LYS A 43 21.62 32.97 -6.17
C LYS A 43 22.51 31.78 -6.50
N ASP A 44 22.90 31.01 -5.47
CA ASP A 44 23.79 29.84 -5.60
C ASP A 44 22.95 28.53 -5.50
N ILE A 45 21.72 28.53 -6.03
CA ILE A 45 20.93 27.32 -6.09
C ILE A 45 21.61 26.40 -7.11
N GLU A 46 22.33 25.40 -6.57
CA GLU A 46 22.89 24.32 -7.40
C GLU A 46 21.78 23.68 -8.24
N PRO A 47 22.05 23.31 -9.51
CA PRO A 47 21.04 22.70 -10.36
C PRO A 47 20.45 21.47 -9.67
N ALA A 48 19.12 21.38 -9.67
CA ALA A 48 18.42 20.21 -9.16
C ALA A 48 18.90 18.98 -9.92
N GLN A 49 19.23 17.93 -9.19
CA GLN A 49 19.54 16.64 -9.77
C GLN A 49 18.35 15.72 -9.58
N ASN A 50 18.09 14.90 -10.59
CA ASN A 50 17.02 13.90 -10.57
C ASN A 50 17.30 12.85 -9.51
N THR A 51 16.29 12.43 -8.78
CA THR A 51 16.39 11.22 -7.98
C THR A 51 16.18 10.01 -8.87
N VAL A 52 17.16 9.12 -8.89
CA VAL A 52 17.15 7.91 -9.71
C VAL A 52 16.79 6.72 -8.85
N VAL A 53 15.78 5.97 -9.28
CA VAL A 53 15.37 4.70 -8.66
C VAL A 53 15.90 3.55 -9.51
N LEU A 54 16.67 2.69 -8.88
CA LEU A 54 17.35 1.56 -9.51
C LEU A 54 16.72 0.25 -9.05
N ASP A 55 16.69 -0.72 -9.94
CA ASP A 55 16.33 -2.09 -9.65
C ASP A 55 17.46 -2.85 -8.91
N ILE A 56 17.25 -4.13 -8.64
CA ILE A 56 18.21 -4.97 -7.91
C ILE A 56 19.52 -5.17 -8.68
N HIS A 57 19.50 -5.02 -10.00
CA HIS A 57 20.65 -5.17 -10.90
C HIS A 57 21.37 -3.82 -11.16
N GLY A 58 20.77 -2.71 -10.73
CA GLY A 58 21.29 -1.36 -10.94
C GLY A 58 20.72 -0.67 -12.19
N ASP A 59 19.73 -1.26 -12.85
CA ASP A 59 19.05 -0.68 -13.99
C ASP A 59 18.01 0.36 -13.52
N THR A 60 17.84 1.43 -14.30
CA THR A 60 16.91 2.50 -13.93
C THR A 60 15.46 2.05 -14.11
N ILE A 61 14.71 2.04 -13.00
CA ILE A 61 13.25 1.83 -12.97
C ILE A 61 12.54 3.13 -13.33
N PHE A 62 12.93 4.22 -12.65
CA PHE A 62 12.26 5.50 -12.74
C PHE A 62 13.19 6.63 -12.31
N GLU A 63 12.93 7.84 -12.83
CA GLU A 63 13.58 9.05 -12.37
C GLU A 63 12.52 10.04 -11.86
N PHE A 64 12.64 10.44 -10.60
CA PHE A 64 11.91 11.58 -10.09
C PHE A 64 12.68 12.83 -10.45
N PHE A 65 12.15 13.60 -11.35
CA PHE A 65 12.75 14.83 -11.79
C PHE A 65 11.78 15.99 -11.60
N LYS A 66 12.35 17.13 -11.35
CA LYS A 66 11.64 18.38 -11.50
C LYS A 66 11.74 18.73 -12.98
N GLU A 67 10.61 18.69 -13.68
CA GLU A 67 10.59 19.07 -15.09
C GLU A 67 11.37 20.37 -15.31
N ASN A 68 12.16 20.37 -16.38
CA ASN A 68 13.13 21.38 -16.76
C ASN A 68 12.82 22.79 -16.26
N ARG A 69 13.71 23.33 -15.43
CA ARG A 69 13.69 24.71 -15.02
C ARG A 69 14.21 25.58 -16.16
N ASP A 70 13.37 25.95 -17.07
CA ASP A 70 13.50 27.27 -17.65
C ASP A 70 13.05 28.25 -16.56
N LEU A 71 14.02 28.74 -15.76
CA LEU A 71 13.74 29.82 -14.81
C LEU A 71 13.20 31.00 -15.61
N LEU A 72 11.90 31.16 -15.58
CA LEU A 72 11.23 32.20 -16.31
C LEU A 72 11.44 33.53 -15.58
N ARG A 73 11.91 34.54 -16.30
CA ARG A 73 11.91 35.90 -15.80
C ARG A 73 10.45 36.36 -15.62
N LEU A 74 10.21 37.21 -14.65
CA LEU A 74 8.84 37.67 -14.32
C LEU A 74 8.09 38.24 -15.54
N ASN A 75 8.79 38.87 -16.47
CA ASN A 75 8.21 39.43 -17.70
C ASN A 75 7.78 38.33 -18.71
N ALA A 76 8.35 37.12 -18.63
CA ALA A 76 7.97 35.98 -19.44
C ALA A 76 6.78 35.21 -18.85
N ILE A 77 6.43 35.44 -17.57
CA ILE A 77 5.25 34.84 -16.92
C ILE A 77 4.02 35.66 -17.27
N PRO A 78 2.96 35.07 -17.86
CA PRO A 78 1.76 35.79 -18.28
C PRO A 78 1.12 36.60 -17.16
N GLU A 79 0.56 37.75 -17.53
CA GLU A 79 -0.12 38.67 -16.61
C GLU A 79 -1.28 38.00 -15.84
N PRO A 80 -2.14 37.15 -16.48
CA PRO A 80 -3.19 36.42 -15.75
C PRO A 80 -2.66 35.59 -14.56
N ILE A 81 -1.53 34.92 -14.71
CA ILE A 81 -0.92 34.13 -13.62
C ILE A 81 -0.44 35.03 -12.49
N ARG A 82 0.28 36.12 -12.81
CA ARG A 82 0.76 37.09 -11.82
C ARG A 82 -0.40 37.70 -11.05
N LYS A 83 -1.46 38.09 -11.74
CA LYS A 83 -2.68 38.64 -11.13
C LYS A 83 -3.43 37.60 -10.30
N ALA A 84 -3.57 36.36 -10.78
CA ALA A 84 -4.26 35.28 -10.08
C ALA A 84 -3.59 34.92 -8.76
N ILE A 85 -2.26 34.74 -8.76
CA ILE A 85 -1.52 34.38 -7.54
C ILE A 85 -1.56 35.51 -6.51
N LEU A 86 -1.39 36.77 -6.95
CA LEU A 86 -1.49 37.94 -6.06
C LEU A 86 -2.90 38.09 -5.48
N ALA A 87 -3.94 37.95 -6.29
CA ALA A 87 -5.33 38.07 -5.83
C ALA A 87 -5.70 36.97 -4.82
N THR A 88 -5.08 35.78 -4.94
CA THR A 88 -5.41 34.62 -4.13
C THR A 88 -4.57 34.53 -2.85
N GLU A 89 -3.26 34.64 -2.99
CA GLU A 89 -2.31 34.38 -1.90
C GLU A 89 -1.95 35.64 -1.12
N ASP A 90 -1.79 36.80 -1.81
CA ASP A 90 -1.28 38.01 -1.15
C ASP A 90 -1.70 39.30 -1.88
N ARG A 91 -2.93 39.76 -1.63
CA ARG A 91 -3.51 40.95 -2.29
C ARG A 91 -2.74 42.26 -2.05
N LYS A 92 -1.97 42.32 -0.96
CA LYS A 92 -1.19 43.48 -0.58
C LYS A 92 0.31 43.31 -0.76
N PHE A 93 0.72 42.34 -1.55
CA PHE A 93 2.12 41.95 -1.73
C PHE A 93 3.05 43.14 -1.95
N TYR A 94 2.70 44.07 -2.83
CA TYR A 94 3.51 45.25 -3.12
C TYR A 94 3.44 46.35 -2.03
N GLN A 95 2.56 46.23 -1.01
CA GLN A 95 2.32 47.27 0.00
C GLN A 95 2.98 46.97 1.35
N HIS A 96 3.30 45.71 1.63
CA HIS A 96 3.92 45.32 2.90
C HIS A 96 5.40 44.92 2.69
N TRP A 97 6.11 44.81 3.77
CA TRP A 97 7.56 44.53 3.85
C TRP A 97 7.81 43.08 4.34
N GLY A 98 7.15 42.11 3.74
CA GLY A 98 7.30 40.67 4.01
C GLY A 98 6.26 40.11 4.96
N VAL A 99 5.58 40.93 5.74
CA VAL A 99 4.56 40.52 6.71
C VAL A 99 3.35 41.46 6.62
N ASP A 100 2.15 40.93 6.42
CA ASP A 100 0.89 41.68 6.51
C ASP A 100 0.31 41.61 7.93
N LEU A 101 0.72 42.55 8.81
CA LEU A 101 0.25 42.61 10.20
C LEU A 101 -1.28 42.82 10.29
N TRP A 102 -1.87 43.58 9.36
CA TRP A 102 -3.32 43.83 9.33
C TRP A 102 -4.07 42.58 8.89
N GLY A 103 -3.55 41.86 7.91
CA GLY A 103 -4.09 40.59 7.46
C GLY A 103 -4.04 39.52 8.57
N MET A 104 -2.92 39.45 9.28
CA MET A 104 -2.75 38.55 10.43
C MET A 104 -3.74 38.85 11.56
N GLY A 105 -3.90 40.12 11.93
CA GLY A 105 -4.85 40.57 12.97
C GLY A 105 -6.31 40.21 12.60
N ARG A 106 -6.70 40.50 11.36
CA ARG A 106 -8.03 40.18 10.83
C ARG A 106 -8.30 38.68 10.77
N ALA A 107 -7.31 37.87 10.35
CA ALA A 107 -7.43 36.42 10.32
C ALA A 107 -7.53 35.83 11.73
N ALA A 108 -6.76 36.36 12.70
CA ALA A 108 -6.83 35.95 14.09
C ALA A 108 -8.22 36.19 14.69
N ILE A 109 -8.80 37.37 14.48
CA ILE A 109 -10.16 37.72 14.96
C ILE A 109 -11.20 36.77 14.33
N ARG A 110 -11.10 36.52 13.03
CA ARG A 110 -12.06 35.65 12.31
C ARG A 110 -11.95 34.18 12.72
N ASN A 111 -10.75 33.68 12.94
CA ASN A 111 -10.53 32.32 13.44
C ASN A 111 -11.03 32.15 14.87
N LEU A 112 -10.87 33.16 15.74
CA LEU A 112 -11.44 33.18 17.08
C LEU A 112 -12.98 33.19 17.05
N GLN A 113 -13.60 33.95 16.15
CA GLN A 113 -15.06 34.01 16.02
C GLN A 113 -15.67 32.71 15.48
N THR A 114 -14.95 31.99 14.63
CA THR A 114 -15.47 30.78 13.97
C THR A 114 -15.06 29.47 14.64
N GLY A 115 -14.16 29.51 15.64
CA GLY A 115 -13.63 28.33 16.34
C GLY A 115 -12.82 27.38 15.44
N ARG A 116 -12.53 27.77 14.18
CA ARG A 116 -11.81 26.97 13.18
C ARG A 116 -10.81 27.83 12.43
N VAL A 117 -9.65 27.25 12.09
CA VAL A 117 -8.65 27.90 11.23
C VAL A 117 -9.16 27.90 9.80
N ARG A 118 -9.90 28.94 9.41
CA ARG A 118 -10.49 29.08 8.06
C ARG A 118 -9.71 30.00 7.12
N GLN A 119 -8.83 30.85 7.62
CA GLN A 119 -8.11 31.82 6.81
C GLN A 119 -6.62 31.80 7.16
N GLY A 120 -5.77 31.48 6.19
CA GLY A 120 -4.32 31.65 6.26
C GLY A 120 -3.96 33.13 6.08
N ALA A 121 -2.98 33.62 6.84
CA ALA A 121 -2.50 35.00 6.77
C ALA A 121 -1.00 35.04 6.46
N SER A 122 -0.46 34.04 5.78
CA SER A 122 0.95 34.02 5.36
C SER A 122 1.10 34.73 4.02
N THR A 123 2.11 35.62 3.93
CA THR A 123 2.45 36.34 2.69
C THR A 123 3.20 35.44 1.72
N ILE A 124 3.29 35.84 0.44
CA ILE A 124 4.11 35.17 -0.59
C ILE A 124 5.56 35.05 -0.11
N THR A 125 6.13 36.11 0.48
CA THR A 125 7.51 36.10 1.01
C THR A 125 7.69 35.09 2.15
N GLN A 126 6.70 34.95 3.05
CA GLN A 126 6.73 33.94 4.11
C GLN A 126 6.62 32.51 3.56
N GLN A 127 5.78 32.31 2.51
CA GLN A 127 5.68 31.02 1.85
C GLN A 127 6.98 30.65 1.13
N LEU A 128 7.61 31.61 0.44
CA LEU A 128 8.91 31.43 -0.19
C LEU A 128 10.00 31.08 0.85
N ALA A 129 10.06 31.82 1.97
CA ALA A 129 10.98 31.54 3.07
C ALA A 129 10.81 30.12 3.62
N ARG A 130 9.57 29.72 3.84
CA ARG A 130 9.24 28.34 4.29
C ARG A 130 9.71 27.28 3.30
N ASN A 131 9.37 27.44 2.03
CA ASN A 131 9.62 26.44 1.00
C ASN A 131 11.12 26.25 0.71
N LEU A 132 11.93 27.29 0.91
CA LEU A 132 13.36 27.27 0.60
C LEU A 132 14.26 26.92 1.78
N PHE A 133 13.86 27.25 3.02
CA PHE A 133 14.79 27.24 4.15
C PHE A 133 14.30 26.44 5.37
N LEU A 134 13.03 26.01 5.43
CA LEU A 134 12.45 25.43 6.64
C LEU A 134 11.83 24.06 6.39
N THR A 135 11.76 23.26 7.44
CA THR A 135 11.05 21.96 7.43
C THR A 135 9.54 22.15 7.50
N HIS A 136 8.77 21.10 7.12
CA HIS A 136 7.30 21.14 7.06
C HIS A 136 6.60 21.03 8.43
N ASP A 137 7.34 20.93 9.54
CA ASP A 137 6.78 20.80 10.88
C ASP A 137 5.93 22.00 11.29
N ARG A 138 4.72 21.78 11.77
CA ARG A 138 3.79 22.84 12.18
C ARG A 138 4.07 23.30 13.63
N THR A 139 5.17 24.04 13.85
CA THR A 139 5.55 24.55 15.16
C THR A 139 5.53 26.08 15.23
N TRP A 140 5.34 26.64 16.43
CA TRP A 140 5.44 28.08 16.65
C TRP A 140 6.86 28.61 16.36
N LYS A 141 7.87 27.82 16.68
CA LYS A 141 9.28 28.14 16.37
C LYS A 141 9.47 28.38 14.87
N ARG A 142 8.97 27.47 14.04
CA ARG A 142 9.03 27.61 12.58
C ARG A 142 8.30 28.87 12.09
N LYS A 143 7.14 29.23 12.67
CA LYS A 143 6.41 30.43 12.25
C LYS A 143 7.18 31.73 12.54
N VAL A 144 7.90 31.77 13.64
CA VAL A 144 8.81 32.90 13.94
C VAL A 144 9.97 32.93 12.93
N GLN A 145 10.56 31.78 12.63
CA GLN A 145 11.62 31.66 11.63
C GLN A 145 11.16 32.13 10.23
N GLU A 146 9.95 31.77 9.80
CA GLU A 146 9.35 32.27 8.55
C GLU A 146 9.30 33.79 8.51
N ILE A 147 8.86 34.43 9.59
CA ILE A 147 8.77 35.89 9.68
C ILE A 147 10.15 36.52 9.56
N VAL A 148 11.13 36.01 10.30
CA VAL A 148 12.50 36.56 10.29
C VAL A 148 13.14 36.42 8.91
N LEU A 149 12.99 35.26 8.29
CA LEU A 149 13.50 35.02 6.94
C LEU A 149 12.79 35.90 5.90
N ALA A 150 11.46 36.05 5.99
CA ALA A 150 10.71 36.93 5.10
C ALA A 150 11.21 38.37 5.17
N LEU A 151 11.48 38.89 6.36
CA LEU A 151 12.04 40.24 6.54
C LEU A 151 13.45 40.37 5.96
N ARG A 152 14.27 39.31 6.03
CA ARG A 152 15.61 39.31 5.44
C ARG A 152 15.55 39.24 3.91
N ILE A 153 14.65 38.43 3.34
CA ILE A 153 14.45 38.31 1.90
C ILE A 153 14.02 39.67 1.32
N GLU A 154 13.06 40.36 1.93
CA GLU A 154 12.58 41.67 1.50
C GLU A 154 13.63 42.79 1.57
N ARG A 155 14.68 42.64 2.40
CA ARG A 155 15.81 43.58 2.44
C ARG A 155 16.81 43.35 1.31
N LEU A 156 16.85 42.16 0.74
CA LEU A 156 17.86 41.73 -0.23
C LEU A 156 17.34 41.70 -1.67
N TYR A 157 16.03 41.51 -1.84
CA TYR A 157 15.37 41.30 -3.12
C TYR A 157 14.22 42.28 -3.29
N SER A 158 14.04 42.78 -4.51
CA SER A 158 12.86 43.55 -4.90
C SER A 158 11.59 42.68 -4.90
N LYS A 159 10.43 43.31 -4.85
CA LYS A 159 9.15 42.61 -4.92
C LYS A 159 9.01 41.74 -6.17
N ASP A 160 9.48 42.25 -7.29
CA ASP A 160 9.44 41.53 -8.57
C ASP A 160 10.37 40.30 -8.56
N GLU A 161 11.57 40.41 -7.97
CA GLU A 161 12.47 39.27 -7.80
C GLU A 161 11.87 38.23 -6.84
N ILE A 162 11.22 38.65 -5.76
CA ILE A 162 10.54 37.73 -4.82
C ILE A 162 9.40 37.01 -5.51
N LEU A 163 8.57 37.69 -6.30
CA LEU A 163 7.46 37.09 -7.04
C LEU A 163 7.98 36.14 -8.13
N GLU A 164 9.05 36.49 -8.83
CA GLU A 164 9.74 35.64 -9.79
C GLU A 164 10.22 34.35 -9.15
N LEU A 165 10.97 34.46 -8.05
CA LEU A 165 11.43 33.32 -7.27
C LEU A 165 10.28 32.44 -6.76
N TYR A 166 9.21 33.06 -6.26
CA TYR A 166 8.05 32.31 -5.78
C TYR A 166 7.37 31.51 -6.90
N LEU A 167 7.08 32.16 -8.04
CA LEU A 167 6.41 31.51 -9.17
C LEU A 167 7.26 30.40 -9.81
N ASN A 168 8.58 30.46 -9.69
CA ASN A 168 9.48 29.43 -10.15
C ASN A 168 9.74 28.30 -9.12
N GLN A 169 9.34 28.48 -7.84
CA GLN A 169 9.72 27.56 -6.77
C GLN A 169 8.53 26.89 -6.07
N VAL A 170 7.33 27.48 -6.15
CA VAL A 170 6.18 26.95 -5.42
C VAL A 170 5.74 25.59 -6.00
N TYR A 171 5.34 24.70 -5.11
CA TYR A 171 4.87 23.37 -5.47
C TYR A 171 3.38 23.38 -5.85
N PHE A 172 3.06 22.86 -7.03
CA PHE A 172 1.71 22.83 -7.60
C PHE A 172 1.08 21.41 -7.57
N GLY A 173 1.74 20.41 -7.01
CA GLY A 173 1.29 19.02 -7.04
C GLY A 173 1.94 18.21 -8.18
N GLN A 174 1.79 16.88 -8.15
CA GLN A 174 2.27 15.95 -9.19
C GLN A 174 3.75 16.15 -9.59
N GLY A 175 4.62 16.52 -8.64
CA GLY A 175 6.03 16.80 -8.91
C GLY A 175 6.30 18.16 -9.57
N ALA A 176 5.28 18.95 -9.90
CA ALA A 176 5.42 20.23 -10.58
C ALA A 176 5.84 21.36 -9.61
N TYR A 177 7.06 21.84 -9.75
CA TYR A 177 7.61 23.02 -9.08
C TYR A 177 7.78 24.16 -10.07
N GLY A 178 7.13 25.29 -9.79
CA GLY A 178 7.06 26.44 -10.68
C GLY A 178 5.92 26.35 -11.67
N VAL A 179 5.53 27.54 -12.16
CA VAL A 179 4.34 27.69 -13.04
C VAL A 179 4.53 27.04 -14.41
N GLU A 180 5.75 27.02 -14.95
CA GLU A 180 6.04 26.38 -16.23
C GLU A 180 5.89 24.86 -16.14
N ALA A 181 6.47 24.25 -15.09
CA ALA A 181 6.30 22.83 -14.84
C ALA A 181 4.82 22.45 -14.61
N ALA A 182 4.08 23.28 -13.87
CA ALA A 182 2.65 23.08 -13.66
C ALA A 182 1.85 23.15 -14.97
N ALA A 183 2.16 24.11 -15.85
CA ALA A 183 1.51 24.27 -17.15
C ALA A 183 1.73 23.01 -18.02
N ARG A 184 2.96 22.52 -18.09
CA ARG A 184 3.31 21.29 -18.81
C ARG A 184 2.66 20.07 -18.19
N THR A 185 2.74 19.94 -16.86
CA THR A 185 2.22 18.77 -16.13
C THR A 185 0.71 18.63 -16.31
N TYR A 186 -0.06 19.71 -16.16
CA TYR A 186 -1.52 19.63 -16.18
C TYR A 186 -2.14 19.84 -17.56
N PHE A 187 -1.51 20.62 -18.43
CA PHE A 187 -2.09 21.01 -19.71
C PHE A 187 -1.23 20.67 -20.94
N GLY A 188 0.02 20.20 -20.76
CA GLY A 188 0.94 19.94 -21.88
C GLY A 188 1.37 21.19 -22.64
N LYS A 189 1.21 22.38 -22.03
CA LYS A 189 1.44 23.69 -22.63
C LYS A 189 2.59 24.41 -21.93
N ASN A 190 3.24 25.33 -22.66
CA ASN A 190 4.10 26.32 -22.00
C ASN A 190 3.22 27.32 -21.25
N VAL A 191 3.75 27.94 -20.20
CA VAL A 191 2.97 28.88 -19.35
C VAL A 191 2.37 30.03 -20.15
N GLY A 192 3.06 30.48 -21.22
CA GLY A 192 2.60 31.53 -22.14
C GLY A 192 1.35 31.19 -22.96
N GLU A 193 1.03 29.92 -23.09
CA GLU A 193 -0.10 29.41 -23.88
C GLU A 193 -1.36 29.16 -23.04
N LEU A 194 -1.27 29.37 -21.71
CA LEU A 194 -2.39 29.16 -20.80
C LEU A 194 -3.45 30.23 -20.95
N ASN A 195 -4.70 29.81 -21.04
CA ASN A 195 -5.84 30.71 -20.97
C ASN A 195 -6.13 31.13 -19.51
N LEU A 196 -7.09 32.05 -19.31
CA LEU A 196 -7.46 32.58 -18.00
C LEU A 196 -7.97 31.50 -17.04
N ALA A 197 -8.78 30.54 -17.53
CA ALA A 197 -9.32 29.45 -16.72
C ALA A 197 -8.21 28.47 -16.24
N GLU A 198 -7.27 28.14 -17.10
CA GLU A 198 -6.12 27.30 -16.82
C GLU A 198 -5.16 28.00 -15.84
N SER A 199 -4.87 29.28 -16.06
CA SER A 199 -4.08 30.12 -15.17
C SER A 199 -4.66 30.20 -13.76
N ALA A 200 -5.98 30.40 -13.65
CA ALA A 200 -6.68 30.44 -12.38
C ALA A 200 -6.67 29.07 -11.66
N LEU A 201 -6.78 27.98 -12.41
CA LEU A 201 -6.68 26.64 -11.85
C LEU A 201 -5.32 26.41 -11.20
N ILE A 202 -4.23 26.61 -11.96
CA ILE A 202 -2.86 26.43 -11.45
C ILE A 202 -2.66 27.30 -10.21
N CYS A 203 -2.99 28.59 -10.26
CA CYS A 203 -2.82 29.50 -9.11
C CYS A 203 -3.67 29.13 -7.88
N GLY A 204 -4.62 28.23 -8.03
CA GLY A 204 -5.41 27.67 -6.94
C GLY A 204 -4.74 26.50 -6.19
N LEU A 205 -3.78 25.82 -6.79
CA LEU A 205 -3.19 24.58 -6.25
C LEU A 205 -2.26 24.77 -5.05
N PRO A 206 -1.42 25.82 -4.93
CA PRO A 206 -0.40 25.92 -3.87
C PRO A 206 -0.95 25.84 -2.45
N GLY A 207 -2.20 26.23 -2.22
CA GLY A 207 -2.84 26.19 -0.90
C GLY A 207 -3.02 24.77 -0.35
N ASN A 208 -3.30 23.80 -1.20
CA ASN A 208 -3.41 22.37 -0.88
C ASN A 208 -3.36 21.53 -2.16
N PRO A 209 -2.16 21.29 -2.71
CA PRO A 209 -2.01 20.62 -4.00
C PRO A 209 -2.60 19.21 -4.05
N ARG A 210 -2.65 18.52 -2.90
CA ARG A 210 -3.21 17.17 -2.82
C ARG A 210 -4.73 17.15 -2.98
N ASP A 211 -5.44 18.01 -2.24
CA ASP A 211 -6.92 17.99 -2.20
C ASP A 211 -7.54 18.75 -3.38
N PHE A 212 -6.74 19.54 -4.11
CA PHE A 212 -7.15 20.30 -5.28
C PHE A 212 -6.58 19.76 -6.59
N ASP A 213 -5.92 18.57 -6.54
CA ASP A 213 -5.40 17.93 -7.74
C ASP A 213 -6.52 17.69 -8.76
N PRO A 214 -6.45 18.31 -9.97
CA PRO A 214 -7.54 18.22 -10.94
C PRO A 214 -7.69 16.84 -11.58
N ARG A 215 -6.66 15.99 -11.52
CA ARG A 215 -6.70 14.60 -11.99
C ARG A 215 -7.46 13.70 -11.04
N VAL A 216 -7.30 13.94 -9.73
CA VAL A 216 -7.88 13.10 -8.67
C VAL A 216 -9.23 13.66 -8.20
N PHE A 217 -9.32 14.98 -8.03
CA PHE A 217 -10.48 15.69 -7.46
C PHE A 217 -10.97 16.84 -8.36
N PRO A 218 -11.45 16.56 -9.60
CA PRO A 218 -11.79 17.58 -10.57
C PRO A 218 -12.84 18.58 -10.06
N GLU A 219 -13.82 18.13 -9.26
CA GLU A 219 -14.82 19.02 -8.69
C GLU A 219 -14.27 19.94 -7.59
N ALA A 220 -13.30 19.46 -6.80
CA ALA A 220 -12.61 20.31 -5.83
C ALA A 220 -11.73 21.35 -6.56
N ALA A 221 -11.06 20.94 -7.64
CA ALA A 221 -10.27 21.80 -8.49
C ALA A 221 -11.13 22.89 -9.16
N ARG A 222 -12.31 22.56 -9.69
CA ARG A 222 -13.28 23.54 -10.26
C ARG A 222 -13.74 24.54 -9.21
N ARG A 223 -14.12 24.07 -8.01
CA ARG A 223 -14.49 24.97 -6.91
C ARG A 223 -13.33 25.89 -6.51
N ARG A 224 -12.11 25.37 -6.52
CA ARG A 224 -10.93 26.18 -6.18
C ARG A 224 -10.62 27.19 -7.27
N ARG A 225 -10.73 26.83 -8.57
CA ARG A 225 -10.65 27.74 -9.71
C ARG A 225 -11.66 28.89 -9.58
N HIS A 226 -12.92 28.59 -9.27
CA HIS A 226 -13.96 29.58 -9.03
C HIS A 226 -13.55 30.58 -7.93
N VAL A 227 -12.98 30.12 -6.82
CA VAL A 227 -12.50 30.99 -5.72
C VAL A 227 -11.38 31.92 -6.21
N VAL A 228 -10.46 31.43 -7.05
CA VAL A 228 -9.38 32.25 -7.62
C VAL A 228 -9.96 33.31 -8.56
N LEU A 229 -10.81 32.92 -9.48
CA LEU A 229 -11.47 33.85 -10.42
C LEU A 229 -12.30 34.94 -9.68
N LEU A 230 -13.01 34.55 -8.63
CA LEU A 230 -13.76 35.50 -7.79
C LEU A 230 -12.81 36.47 -7.06
N ALA A 231 -11.64 35.98 -6.61
CA ALA A 231 -10.62 36.84 -6.03
C ALA A 231 -10.06 37.84 -7.05
N MET A 232 -9.81 37.41 -8.29
CA MET A 232 -9.35 38.27 -9.39
C MET A 232 -10.40 39.33 -9.75
N GLN A 233 -11.66 38.95 -9.85
CA GLN A 233 -12.76 39.90 -10.10
C GLN A 233 -12.90 40.92 -8.96
N THR A 234 -12.80 40.46 -7.68
CA THR A 234 -12.92 41.34 -6.50
C THR A 234 -11.79 42.36 -6.44
N THR A 235 -10.61 42.03 -6.97
CA THR A 235 -9.43 42.92 -7.01
C THR A 235 -9.40 43.77 -8.27
N GLY A 236 -10.38 43.62 -9.20
CA GLY A 236 -10.41 44.34 -10.46
C GLY A 236 -9.38 43.85 -11.48
N ALA A 237 -8.82 42.66 -11.27
CA ALA A 237 -7.84 42.04 -12.17
C ALA A 237 -8.49 41.50 -13.45
N ILE A 238 -9.78 41.12 -13.39
CA ILE A 238 -10.63 40.68 -14.49
C ILE A 238 -12.02 41.34 -14.36
N ASP A 239 -12.72 41.47 -15.47
CA ASP A 239 -14.09 41.96 -15.49
C ASP A 239 -15.12 40.82 -15.26
N LYS A 240 -16.43 41.17 -15.30
CA LYS A 240 -17.52 40.23 -15.02
C LYS A 240 -17.75 39.24 -16.14
N ASP A 241 -17.45 39.60 -17.37
CA ASP A 241 -17.67 38.76 -18.54
C ASP A 241 -16.49 37.80 -18.71
N GLU A 242 -15.25 38.23 -18.45
CA GLU A 242 -14.06 37.38 -18.33
C GLU A 242 -14.22 36.34 -17.21
N PHE A 243 -14.74 36.75 -16.04
CA PHE A 243 -15.06 35.84 -14.96
C PHE A 243 -16.03 34.75 -15.41
N LYS A 244 -17.15 35.08 -16.00
CA LYS A 244 -18.16 34.10 -16.43
C LYS A 244 -17.62 33.14 -17.47
N ALA A 245 -16.89 33.66 -18.47
CA ALA A 245 -16.28 32.85 -19.53
C ALA A 245 -15.28 31.82 -18.94
N ALA A 246 -14.38 32.28 -18.06
CA ALA A 246 -13.38 31.43 -17.47
C ALA A 246 -13.95 30.42 -16.45
N ASP A 247 -15.00 30.81 -15.70
CA ASP A 247 -15.62 29.93 -14.71
C ASP A 247 -16.40 28.79 -15.36
N SER A 248 -17.06 29.06 -16.50
CA SER A 248 -17.82 28.07 -17.28
C SER A 248 -16.94 27.21 -18.20
N ALA A 249 -15.66 27.56 -18.38
CA ALA A 249 -14.76 26.82 -19.25
C ALA A 249 -14.57 25.35 -18.80
N PRO A 250 -14.51 24.38 -19.72
CA PRO A 250 -14.24 22.99 -19.38
C PRO A 250 -12.87 22.82 -18.69
N LEU A 251 -12.72 21.74 -17.94
CA LEU A 251 -11.46 21.38 -17.30
C LEU A 251 -10.78 20.31 -18.17
N GLU A 252 -9.92 20.74 -19.06
CA GLU A 252 -9.17 19.87 -19.98
C GLU A 252 -7.77 19.62 -19.41
N ILE A 253 -7.62 18.53 -18.65
CA ILE A 253 -6.35 18.11 -18.03
C ILE A 253 -5.79 16.95 -18.82
N ILE A 254 -4.49 17.01 -19.16
CA ILE A 254 -3.82 15.87 -19.77
C ILE A 254 -3.58 14.79 -18.73
N GLU A 255 -3.68 13.53 -19.15
CA GLU A 255 -3.31 12.39 -18.31
C GLU A 255 -1.81 12.43 -17.98
N ALA A 256 -1.47 11.93 -16.79
CA ALA A 256 -0.08 11.78 -16.43
C ALA A 256 0.63 10.84 -17.41
N ASN A 257 1.78 11.23 -17.90
CA ASN A 257 2.60 10.42 -18.80
C ASN A 257 3.31 9.26 -18.05
N THR A 258 2.58 8.64 -17.08
CA THR A 258 3.02 7.50 -16.28
C THR A 258 2.84 6.16 -17.02
N SER A 259 2.35 6.19 -18.25
CA SER A 259 2.09 4.98 -19.05
C SER A 259 3.34 4.26 -19.55
N SER A 260 4.53 4.80 -19.33
CA SER A 260 5.81 4.16 -19.69
C SER A 260 6.63 3.64 -18.51
N ALA A 261 6.23 3.90 -17.27
CA ALA A 261 6.94 3.38 -16.10
C ALA A 261 6.60 1.90 -15.89
N VAL A 262 7.61 1.05 -15.81
CA VAL A 262 7.49 -0.33 -15.34
C VAL A 262 7.32 -0.28 -13.82
N GLY A 263 6.37 -1.02 -13.26
CA GLY A 263 6.13 -1.07 -11.82
C GLY A 263 5.58 0.22 -11.19
N PRO A 264 4.57 0.89 -11.77
CA PRO A 264 4.13 2.20 -11.27
C PRO A 264 3.60 2.18 -9.83
N TYR A 265 3.01 1.07 -9.38
CA TYR A 265 2.59 0.89 -7.99
C TYR A 265 3.76 0.79 -7.03
N PHE A 266 4.83 0.08 -7.41
CA PHE A 266 6.06 0.00 -6.64
C PHE A 266 6.77 1.37 -6.59
N VAL A 267 6.88 2.06 -7.72
CA VAL A 267 7.46 3.41 -7.80
C VAL A 267 6.71 4.39 -6.89
N GLU A 268 5.38 4.29 -6.80
CA GLU A 268 4.57 5.13 -5.89
C GLU A 268 4.85 4.82 -4.41
N GLU A 269 5.02 3.55 -4.04
CA GLU A 269 5.46 3.17 -2.68
C GLU A 269 6.83 3.79 -2.35
N ILE A 270 7.79 3.70 -3.27
CA ILE A 270 9.11 4.33 -3.12
C ILE A 270 8.98 5.84 -2.99
N ARG A 271 8.15 6.47 -3.82
CA ARG A 271 7.90 7.91 -3.76
C ARG A 271 7.35 8.35 -2.39
N GLN A 272 6.39 7.61 -1.86
CA GLN A 272 5.81 7.88 -0.53
C GLN A 272 6.86 7.72 0.56
N HIS A 273 7.61 6.61 0.56
CA HIS A 273 8.71 6.37 1.50
C HIS A 273 9.72 7.52 1.52
N LEU A 274 10.21 7.94 0.33
CA LEU A 274 11.18 9.02 0.22
C LEU A 274 10.60 10.38 0.63
N SER A 275 9.35 10.66 0.25
CA SER A 275 8.66 11.90 0.60
C SER A 275 8.44 12.03 2.11
N ASP A 276 8.05 10.94 2.77
CA ASP A 276 7.81 10.93 4.22
C ASP A 276 9.11 11.07 5.01
N ARG A 277 10.19 10.46 4.53
CA ARG A 277 11.47 10.41 5.23
C ARG A 277 12.36 11.63 4.97
N TYR A 278 12.44 12.08 3.72
CA TYR A 278 13.36 13.14 3.29
C TYR A 278 12.65 14.44 2.88
N GLY A 279 11.33 14.39 2.68
CA GLY A 279 10.53 15.50 2.18
C GLY A 279 10.55 15.63 0.67
N SER A 280 9.52 16.30 0.13
CA SER A 280 9.32 16.42 -1.32
C SER A 280 10.45 17.17 -2.03
N ARG A 281 11.12 18.10 -1.35
CA ARG A 281 12.25 18.83 -1.94
C ARG A 281 13.41 17.91 -2.23
N GLU A 282 13.83 17.10 -1.25
CA GLU A 282 14.95 16.18 -1.41
C GLU A 282 14.63 15.11 -2.46
N LEU A 283 13.39 14.62 -2.46
CA LEU A 283 12.91 13.66 -3.46
C LEU A 283 13.04 14.15 -4.90
N TYR A 284 12.71 15.42 -5.19
CA TYR A 284 12.68 15.92 -6.58
C TYR A 284 13.88 16.77 -6.98
N GLU A 285 14.70 17.22 -6.03
CA GLU A 285 15.79 18.17 -6.25
C GLU A 285 17.13 17.71 -5.64
N GLY A 286 17.09 16.77 -4.71
CA GLY A 286 18.25 16.35 -3.93
C GLY A 286 19.23 15.45 -4.66
N GLY A 287 18.85 14.88 -5.81
CA GLY A 287 19.70 13.96 -6.55
C GLY A 287 19.94 12.64 -5.82
N LEU A 288 18.91 12.12 -5.14
CA LEU A 288 19.01 10.86 -4.43
C LEU A 288 19.24 9.70 -5.42
N LYS A 289 20.00 8.72 -4.99
CA LYS A 289 20.17 7.45 -5.68
C LYS A 289 19.60 6.34 -4.82
N VAL A 290 18.50 5.74 -5.28
CA VAL A 290 17.71 4.78 -4.53
C VAL A 290 17.87 3.40 -5.12
N TYR A 291 18.49 2.50 -4.36
CA TYR A 291 18.65 1.09 -4.71
C TYR A 291 17.50 0.31 -4.12
N THR A 292 16.71 -0.32 -4.99
CA THR A 292 15.55 -1.11 -4.59
C THR A 292 15.75 -2.59 -4.81
N THR A 293 14.77 -3.37 -4.39
CA THR A 293 14.75 -4.83 -4.53
C THR A 293 14.00 -5.29 -5.77
N LEU A 294 13.32 -4.38 -6.50
CA LEU A 294 12.55 -4.74 -7.67
C LEU A 294 13.44 -5.35 -8.75
N ASP A 295 12.94 -6.36 -9.41
CA ASP A 295 13.53 -6.93 -10.62
C ASP A 295 12.65 -6.54 -11.81
N LEU A 296 13.21 -5.78 -12.74
CA LEU A 296 12.46 -5.23 -13.88
C LEU A 296 11.91 -6.31 -14.82
N GLU A 297 12.58 -7.44 -14.97
CA GLU A 297 12.10 -8.54 -15.81
C GLU A 297 10.95 -9.27 -15.15
N LEU A 298 11.06 -9.54 -13.85
CA LEU A 298 9.98 -10.14 -13.07
C LEU A 298 8.77 -9.22 -12.97
N GLN A 299 8.99 -7.92 -12.84
CA GLN A 299 7.90 -6.94 -12.82
C GLN A 299 7.10 -6.94 -14.12
N ARG A 300 7.80 -6.91 -15.26
CA ARG A 300 7.14 -6.99 -16.59
C ARG A 300 6.37 -8.31 -16.76
N ALA A 301 6.96 -9.42 -16.31
CA ALA A 301 6.30 -10.72 -16.34
C ALA A 301 5.01 -10.76 -15.50
N ALA A 302 5.04 -10.11 -14.31
CA ALA A 302 3.88 -10.01 -13.42
C ALA A 302 2.75 -9.18 -14.05
N GLU A 303 3.07 -8.02 -14.60
CA GLU A 303 2.09 -7.16 -15.30
C GLU A 303 1.46 -7.87 -16.50
N ALA A 304 2.30 -8.53 -17.31
CA ALA A 304 1.82 -9.30 -18.48
C ALA A 304 0.94 -10.47 -18.08
N ALA A 305 1.28 -11.22 -17.03
CA ALA A 305 0.50 -12.36 -16.55
C ALA A 305 -0.89 -11.93 -16.06
N ILE A 306 -0.99 -10.85 -15.31
CA ILE A 306 -2.26 -10.27 -14.83
C ILE A 306 -3.12 -9.84 -16.02
N GLU A 307 -2.59 -9.01 -16.91
CA GLU A 307 -3.36 -8.42 -18.02
C GLU A 307 -3.85 -9.48 -18.98
N ALA A 308 -2.98 -10.43 -19.37
CA ALA A 308 -3.34 -11.51 -20.29
C ALA A 308 -4.49 -12.36 -19.75
N HIS A 309 -4.38 -12.82 -18.49
CA HIS A 309 -5.40 -13.71 -17.92
C HIS A 309 -6.71 -12.98 -17.62
N LEU A 310 -6.67 -11.77 -17.05
CA LEU A 310 -7.88 -11.01 -16.76
C LEU A 310 -8.61 -10.59 -18.04
N THR A 311 -7.89 -10.24 -19.09
CA THR A 311 -8.48 -9.97 -20.41
C THR A 311 -9.16 -11.21 -21.00
N GLN A 312 -8.58 -12.40 -20.79
CA GLN A 312 -9.22 -13.65 -21.17
C GLN A 312 -10.50 -13.91 -20.36
N LEU A 313 -10.44 -13.77 -19.02
CA LEU A 313 -11.60 -13.98 -18.15
C LEU A 313 -12.76 -13.05 -18.48
N GLU A 314 -12.49 -11.77 -18.79
CA GLU A 314 -13.53 -10.81 -19.19
C GLU A 314 -14.31 -11.21 -20.45
N ARG A 315 -13.75 -12.04 -21.32
CA ARG A 315 -14.46 -12.60 -22.47
C ARG A 315 -15.40 -13.75 -22.09
N GLU A 316 -15.11 -14.42 -20.97
CA GLU A 316 -15.85 -15.57 -20.46
C GLU A 316 -16.97 -15.16 -19.50
N ILE A 317 -16.92 -13.95 -18.94
CA ILE A 317 -17.88 -13.43 -17.95
C ILE A 317 -18.77 -12.37 -18.61
N PRO A 318 -19.99 -12.71 -19.06
CA PRO A 318 -20.80 -11.81 -19.89
C PRO A 318 -21.44 -10.62 -19.14
N THR A 319 -21.42 -10.60 -17.82
CA THR A 319 -22.19 -9.64 -17.01
C THR A 319 -21.38 -8.47 -16.48
N VAL A 320 -20.08 -8.45 -16.73
CA VAL A 320 -19.17 -7.48 -16.11
C VAL A 320 -18.73 -6.45 -17.14
N GLN A 321 -18.46 -5.25 -16.68
CA GLN A 321 -17.76 -4.26 -17.47
C GLN A 321 -16.36 -4.79 -17.79
N THR A 322 -16.02 -4.87 -19.08
CA THR A 322 -14.65 -5.17 -19.49
C THR A 322 -13.80 -3.91 -19.42
N ARG A 323 -12.48 -4.05 -19.24
CA ARG A 323 -11.56 -2.92 -19.31
C ARG A 323 -11.65 -2.19 -20.65
N ALA A 324 -11.75 -2.93 -21.76
CA ALA A 324 -11.96 -2.35 -23.09
C ALA A 324 -13.29 -1.56 -23.20
N GLY A 325 -14.34 -2.02 -22.50
CA GLY A 325 -15.61 -1.29 -22.38
C GLY A 325 -15.47 0.00 -21.57
N TYR A 326 -14.70 -0.05 -20.48
CA TYR A 326 -14.40 1.14 -19.66
C TYR A 326 -13.58 2.17 -20.44
N GLN A 327 -12.60 1.76 -21.24
CA GLN A 327 -11.83 2.66 -22.08
C GLN A 327 -12.73 3.46 -23.05
N LYS A 328 -13.77 2.83 -23.64
CA LYS A 328 -14.75 3.55 -24.47
C LYS A 328 -15.55 4.60 -23.67
N ILE A 329 -15.77 4.33 -22.37
CA ILE A 329 -16.43 5.31 -21.49
C ILE A 329 -15.48 6.48 -21.23
N LEU A 330 -14.19 6.23 -20.96
CA LEU A 330 -13.17 7.27 -20.81
C LEU A 330 -13.09 8.15 -22.04
N ASP A 331 -13.03 7.56 -23.25
CA ASP A 331 -12.98 8.29 -24.52
C ASP A 331 -14.26 9.15 -24.75
N LYS A 332 -15.41 8.67 -24.29
CA LYS A 332 -16.67 9.42 -24.36
C LYS A 332 -16.70 10.56 -23.34
N THR A 333 -16.34 10.30 -22.09
CA THR A 333 -16.37 11.30 -21.02
C THR A 333 -15.32 12.40 -21.24
N ALA A 334 -14.16 12.04 -21.82
CA ALA A 334 -13.16 13.02 -22.25
C ALA A 334 -13.72 14.01 -23.28
N LYS A 335 -14.61 13.56 -24.19
CA LYS A 335 -15.26 14.42 -25.20
C LYS A 335 -16.39 15.26 -24.61
N THR A 336 -17.07 14.81 -23.57
CA THR A 336 -18.21 15.49 -22.95
C THR A 336 -17.82 16.33 -21.74
N GLY A 337 -16.58 16.19 -21.23
CA GLY A 337 -16.12 16.85 -19.99
C GLY A 337 -16.77 16.28 -18.72
N GLU A 338 -17.47 15.15 -18.82
CA GLU A 338 -18.07 14.46 -17.68
C GLU A 338 -17.00 13.67 -16.92
N LYS A 339 -17.18 13.55 -15.60
CA LYS A 339 -16.31 12.70 -14.79
C LYS A 339 -16.55 11.23 -15.17
N PRO A 340 -15.50 10.45 -15.51
CA PRO A 340 -15.66 9.02 -15.73
C PRO A 340 -16.15 8.34 -14.44
N PRO A 341 -17.03 7.35 -14.55
CA PRO A 341 -17.44 6.55 -13.40
C PRO A 341 -16.23 5.76 -12.85
N THR A 342 -16.31 5.33 -11.60
CA THR A 342 -15.32 4.42 -11.03
C THR A 342 -15.22 3.13 -11.86
N PRO A 343 -14.02 2.62 -12.16
CA PRO A 343 -13.87 1.36 -12.89
C PRO A 343 -14.60 0.20 -12.20
N ARG A 344 -15.37 -0.56 -12.95
CA ARG A 344 -16.08 -1.75 -12.46
C ARG A 344 -15.64 -3.02 -13.19
N TYR A 345 -14.50 -2.99 -13.86
CA TYR A 345 -13.89 -4.16 -14.47
C TYR A 345 -13.04 -4.92 -13.45
N LEU A 346 -12.79 -6.20 -13.77
CA LEU A 346 -12.06 -7.12 -12.91
C LEU A 346 -10.62 -6.64 -12.67
N GLN A 347 -10.23 -6.59 -11.40
CA GLN A 347 -8.91 -6.20 -10.95
C GLN A 347 -8.09 -7.41 -10.50
N GLY A 348 -6.76 -7.26 -10.51
CA GLY A 348 -5.84 -8.24 -9.98
C GLY A 348 -4.64 -7.56 -9.35
N ALA A 349 -4.07 -8.22 -8.36
CA ALA A 349 -2.83 -7.81 -7.72
C ALA A 349 -1.88 -9.01 -7.59
N LEU A 350 -0.58 -8.74 -7.63
CA LEU A 350 0.47 -9.74 -7.46
C LEU A 350 1.60 -9.13 -6.65
N ILE A 351 2.15 -9.90 -5.72
CA ILE A 351 3.41 -9.59 -5.05
C ILE A 351 4.29 -10.83 -5.05
N CYS A 352 5.58 -10.66 -5.38
CA CYS A 352 6.60 -11.70 -5.34
C CYS A 352 7.71 -11.32 -4.37
N LEU A 353 7.99 -12.20 -3.42
CA LEU A 353 9.02 -12.03 -2.40
C LEU A 353 10.11 -13.09 -2.57
N GLU A 354 11.37 -12.71 -2.41
CA GLU A 354 12.45 -13.67 -2.19
C GLU A 354 12.28 -14.30 -0.80
N ALA A 355 12.26 -15.63 -0.73
CA ALA A 355 11.88 -16.36 0.47
C ALA A 355 12.82 -16.12 1.67
N ARG A 356 14.11 -15.87 1.41
CA ARG A 356 15.15 -15.75 2.45
C ARG A 356 15.37 -14.33 2.93
N THR A 357 15.17 -13.34 2.05
CA THR A 357 15.51 -11.94 2.32
C THR A 357 14.30 -11.07 2.52
N GLY A 358 13.14 -11.46 1.97
CA GLY A 358 11.96 -10.63 1.92
C GLY A 358 12.00 -9.54 0.83
N HIS A 359 13.00 -9.58 -0.05
CA HIS A 359 13.08 -8.63 -1.17
C HIS A 359 11.79 -8.69 -2.00
N VAL A 360 11.15 -7.54 -2.21
CA VAL A 360 10.00 -7.41 -3.09
C VAL A 360 10.52 -7.37 -4.52
N LEU A 361 10.48 -8.52 -5.20
CA LEU A 361 11.00 -8.68 -6.57
C LEU A 361 10.03 -8.16 -7.63
N ALA A 362 8.72 -8.25 -7.37
CA ALA A 362 7.68 -7.70 -8.24
C ALA A 362 6.46 -7.28 -7.40
N MET A 363 5.80 -6.18 -7.81
CA MET A 363 4.58 -5.69 -7.17
C MET A 363 3.64 -5.08 -8.21
N VAL A 364 2.45 -5.64 -8.35
CA VAL A 364 1.37 -5.15 -9.19
C VAL A 364 0.14 -4.90 -8.33
N GLY A 365 -0.28 -3.64 -8.19
CA GLY A 365 -1.43 -3.25 -7.36
C GLY A 365 -2.76 -3.13 -8.12
N GLY A 366 -2.76 -3.37 -9.43
CA GLY A 366 -3.94 -3.26 -10.29
C GLY A 366 -3.57 -3.31 -11.76
N ARG A 367 -4.56 -3.35 -12.65
CA ARG A 367 -4.34 -3.47 -14.11
C ARG A 367 -3.83 -2.19 -14.77
N ASN A 368 -4.15 -1.03 -14.20
CA ASN A 368 -3.70 0.25 -14.75
C ASN A 368 -3.63 1.32 -13.65
N PHE A 369 -2.44 1.84 -13.41
CA PHE A 369 -2.17 2.84 -12.39
C PHE A 369 -2.85 4.18 -12.69
N ALA A 370 -2.88 4.60 -13.97
CA ALA A 370 -3.52 5.86 -14.37
C ALA A 370 -5.05 5.83 -14.16
N GLU A 371 -5.68 4.67 -14.32
CA GLU A 371 -7.12 4.48 -14.09
C GLU A 371 -7.45 4.33 -12.59
N SER A 372 -6.53 3.75 -11.79
CA SER A 372 -6.66 3.57 -10.35
C SER A 372 -5.30 3.46 -9.67
N ALA A 373 -4.90 4.49 -8.94
CA ALA A 373 -3.66 4.49 -8.15
C ALA A 373 -3.77 3.68 -6.83
N PHE A 374 -4.94 3.11 -6.54
CA PHE A 374 -5.16 2.27 -5.36
C PHE A 374 -4.37 0.96 -5.48
N ASN A 375 -3.35 0.81 -4.61
CA ASN A 375 -2.47 -0.36 -4.60
C ASN A 375 -3.12 -1.52 -3.83
N ARG A 376 -3.74 -2.45 -4.55
CA ARG A 376 -4.47 -3.58 -3.95
C ARG A 376 -3.55 -4.60 -3.30
N ALA A 377 -2.27 -4.59 -3.62
CA ALA A 377 -1.31 -5.49 -2.98
C ALA A 377 -1.09 -5.13 -1.49
N VAL A 378 -1.08 -3.85 -1.14
CA VAL A 378 -0.73 -3.38 0.21
C VAL A 378 -1.86 -2.64 0.93
N GLN A 379 -2.88 -2.14 0.20
CA GLN A 379 -3.94 -1.29 0.77
C GLN A 379 -5.31 -1.98 0.85
N ALA A 380 -5.55 -3.02 0.03
CA ALA A 380 -6.84 -3.69 0.00
C ALA A 380 -6.92 -4.78 1.08
N HIS A 381 -7.76 -4.56 2.08
CA HIS A 381 -8.13 -5.60 3.04
C HIS A 381 -9.24 -6.47 2.43
N ARG A 382 -8.99 -7.77 2.31
CA ARG A 382 -9.89 -8.74 1.70
C ARG A 382 -9.87 -10.07 2.44
N GLN A 383 -10.98 -10.77 2.46
CA GLN A 383 -11.07 -12.10 3.07
C GLN A 383 -10.22 -13.11 2.28
N PRO A 384 -9.22 -13.76 2.89
CA PRO A 384 -8.36 -14.73 2.22
C PRO A 384 -9.05 -16.06 1.90
N GLY A 385 -10.21 -16.31 2.50
CA GLY A 385 -10.88 -17.58 2.31
C GLY A 385 -9.99 -18.76 2.73
N SER A 386 -10.01 -19.84 2.00
CA SER A 386 -9.23 -21.04 2.26
C SER A 386 -7.69 -20.85 2.23
N ALA A 387 -7.17 -19.69 1.79
CA ALA A 387 -5.75 -19.39 1.91
C ALA A 387 -5.32 -19.18 3.38
N PHE A 388 -6.25 -19.02 4.30
CA PHE A 388 -5.96 -18.98 5.75
C PHE A 388 -5.73 -20.37 6.37
N LYS A 389 -6.23 -21.45 5.75
CA LYS A 389 -6.16 -22.83 6.33
C LYS A 389 -4.74 -23.29 6.71
N PRO A 390 -3.66 -23.00 5.96
CA PRO A 390 -2.32 -23.41 6.35
C PRO A 390 -1.93 -23.00 7.78
N PHE A 391 -2.39 -21.85 8.29
CA PHE A 391 -2.09 -21.44 9.67
C PHE A 391 -2.72 -22.38 10.71
N ILE A 392 -3.92 -22.91 10.43
CA ILE A 392 -4.61 -23.87 11.30
C ILE A 392 -3.85 -25.19 11.34
N TYR A 393 -3.48 -25.69 10.14
CA TYR A 393 -2.72 -26.94 10.04
C TYR A 393 -1.31 -26.81 10.62
N THR A 394 -0.68 -25.65 10.46
CA THR A 394 0.61 -25.35 11.10
C THR A 394 0.50 -25.41 12.61
N ALA A 395 -0.49 -24.73 13.18
CA ALA A 395 -0.74 -24.77 14.62
C ALA A 395 -1.05 -26.19 15.10
N ALA A 396 -1.83 -26.97 14.35
CA ALA A 396 -2.11 -28.36 14.67
C ALA A 396 -0.84 -29.23 14.71
N ILE A 397 -0.05 -29.21 13.63
CA ILE A 397 1.22 -29.99 13.52
C ILE A 397 2.20 -29.60 14.63
N ASP A 398 2.28 -28.32 14.94
CA ASP A 398 3.21 -27.86 15.99
C ASP A 398 2.72 -28.25 17.40
N ASN A 399 1.42 -28.42 17.60
CA ASN A 399 0.81 -28.88 18.85
C ASN A 399 0.56 -30.40 18.90
N GLY A 400 1.32 -31.20 18.14
CA GLY A 400 1.37 -32.63 18.27
C GLY A 400 0.43 -33.46 17.39
N PHE A 401 -0.40 -32.81 16.56
CA PHE A 401 -1.14 -33.52 15.52
C PHE A 401 -0.18 -34.01 14.42
N ARG A 402 -0.53 -35.14 13.80
CA ARG A 402 0.19 -35.70 12.65
C ARG A 402 -0.57 -35.41 11.37
N ALA A 403 0.12 -35.24 10.28
CA ALA A 403 -0.53 -35.06 8.96
C ALA A 403 -1.40 -36.28 8.56
N SER A 404 -1.06 -37.46 9.10
CA SER A 404 -1.81 -38.69 8.94
C SER A 404 -2.98 -38.89 9.92
N ASP A 405 -3.16 -38.03 10.93
CA ASP A 405 -4.28 -38.17 11.89
C ASP A 405 -5.61 -38.01 11.18
N LEU A 406 -6.60 -38.83 11.59
CA LEU A 406 -7.94 -38.79 11.03
C LEU A 406 -8.77 -37.66 11.62
N ILE A 407 -9.50 -37.00 10.75
CA ILE A 407 -10.53 -36.03 11.09
C ILE A 407 -11.84 -36.37 10.36
N LEU A 408 -12.96 -36.17 11.01
CA LEU A 408 -14.26 -36.58 10.48
C LEU A 408 -14.95 -35.43 9.74
N ASP A 409 -15.16 -35.61 8.44
CA ASP A 409 -15.94 -34.70 7.59
C ASP A 409 -17.42 -35.11 7.61
N THR A 410 -18.17 -34.58 8.57
CA THR A 410 -19.62 -34.82 8.76
C THR A 410 -20.31 -33.52 9.12
N PRO A 411 -21.62 -33.38 8.84
CA PRO A 411 -22.38 -32.21 9.22
C PRO A 411 -22.18 -31.81 10.67
N VAL A 412 -22.08 -30.53 10.92
CA VAL A 412 -21.96 -29.92 12.27
C VAL A 412 -22.86 -28.71 12.38
N VAL A 413 -23.32 -28.46 13.60
CA VAL A 413 -24.09 -27.28 13.96
C VAL A 413 -23.41 -26.64 15.16
N TYR A 414 -23.16 -25.35 15.06
CA TYR A 414 -22.63 -24.55 16.15
C TYR A 414 -23.62 -23.46 16.54
N GLU A 415 -23.62 -23.05 17.78
CA GLU A 415 -24.32 -21.83 18.22
C GLU A 415 -23.53 -20.61 17.70
N ALA A 416 -24.17 -19.77 16.90
CA ALA A 416 -23.51 -18.61 16.30
C ALA A 416 -23.43 -17.41 17.25
N ASN A 417 -24.42 -17.28 18.17
CA ASN A 417 -24.48 -16.18 19.13
C ASN A 417 -25.30 -16.55 20.34
N SER A 418 -25.30 -15.67 21.36
CA SER A 418 -26.12 -15.82 22.60
C SER A 418 -27.64 -15.72 22.37
N ALA A 419 -28.08 -15.40 21.15
CA ALA A 419 -29.50 -15.37 20.78
C ALA A 419 -30.00 -16.73 20.26
N GLY A 420 -29.16 -17.77 20.23
CA GLY A 420 -29.54 -19.12 19.83
C GLY A 420 -29.60 -19.31 18.29
N GLU A 421 -29.02 -18.42 17.52
CA GLU A 421 -28.87 -18.65 16.10
C GLU A 421 -27.87 -19.78 15.83
N GLU A 422 -28.23 -20.70 14.94
CA GLU A 422 -27.41 -21.83 14.56
C GLU A 422 -26.56 -21.51 13.31
N TRP A 423 -25.26 -21.79 13.38
CA TRP A 423 -24.39 -21.79 12.23
C TRP A 423 -24.15 -23.20 11.72
N ARG A 424 -24.53 -23.44 10.46
CA ARG A 424 -24.43 -24.75 9.77
C ARG A 424 -23.48 -24.67 8.59
N PRO A 425 -22.15 -24.67 8.82
CA PRO A 425 -21.17 -24.62 7.75
C PRO A 425 -21.27 -25.83 6.82
N GLN A 426 -20.91 -25.61 5.56
CA GLN A 426 -20.90 -26.67 4.53
C GLN A 426 -19.54 -26.71 3.83
N ASN A 427 -19.21 -27.87 3.26
CA ASN A 427 -18.15 -27.98 2.29
C ASN A 427 -18.57 -27.30 0.98
N TYR A 428 -17.60 -26.87 0.20
CA TYR A 428 -17.85 -26.25 -1.11
C TYR A 428 -18.69 -27.13 -2.04
N SER A 429 -18.44 -28.45 -2.03
CA SER A 429 -19.20 -29.45 -2.83
C SER A 429 -20.59 -29.76 -2.27
N ALA A 430 -20.98 -29.19 -1.13
CA ALA A 430 -22.18 -29.56 -0.36
C ALA A 430 -22.24 -31.07 -0.02
N THR A 431 -21.11 -31.78 -0.08
CA THR A 431 -21.00 -33.21 0.27
C THR A 431 -20.04 -33.40 1.42
N PHE A 432 -20.19 -34.52 2.14
CA PHE A 432 -19.35 -34.91 3.25
C PHE A 432 -18.67 -36.23 2.91
N LEU A 433 -17.36 -36.33 3.15
CA LEU A 433 -16.53 -37.45 2.72
C LEU A 433 -16.22 -38.46 3.84
N GLY A 434 -16.70 -38.21 5.07
CA GLY A 434 -16.41 -39.08 6.21
C GLY A 434 -15.02 -38.91 6.80
N PRO A 435 -14.43 -39.97 7.38
CA PRO A 435 -13.10 -39.92 7.96
C PRO A 435 -12.04 -39.73 6.86
N MET A 436 -11.10 -38.83 7.12
CA MET A 436 -9.97 -38.56 6.22
C MET A 436 -8.76 -38.08 6.99
N THR A 437 -7.54 -38.20 6.44
CA THR A 437 -6.34 -37.67 7.03
C THR A 437 -6.31 -36.12 6.96
N LEU A 438 -5.60 -35.47 7.89
CA LEU A 438 -5.40 -34.00 7.86
C LEU A 438 -4.75 -33.58 6.53
N ARG A 439 -3.78 -34.35 6.02
CA ARG A 439 -3.17 -34.14 4.71
C ARG A 439 -4.21 -34.07 3.59
N PHE A 440 -5.09 -35.07 3.54
CA PHE A 440 -6.13 -35.13 2.50
C PHE A 440 -7.14 -33.98 2.64
N ALA A 441 -7.51 -33.64 3.89
CA ALA A 441 -8.41 -32.53 4.17
C ALA A 441 -7.84 -31.17 3.69
N LEU A 442 -6.53 -30.91 3.91
CA LEU A 442 -5.86 -29.71 3.40
C LEU A 442 -5.74 -29.74 1.88
N LYS A 443 -5.30 -30.84 1.30
CA LYS A 443 -5.20 -31.07 -0.16
C LYS A 443 -6.50 -30.78 -0.91
N LYS A 444 -7.64 -31.24 -0.35
CA LYS A 444 -9.00 -31.01 -0.91
C LYS A 444 -9.63 -29.73 -0.41
N SER A 445 -8.97 -29.01 0.50
CA SER A 445 -9.46 -27.75 1.06
C SER A 445 -10.83 -27.85 1.75
N GLN A 446 -11.13 -28.99 2.41
CA GLN A 446 -12.41 -29.22 3.08
C GLN A 446 -12.66 -28.18 4.19
N ASN A 447 -13.89 -27.69 4.29
CA ASN A 447 -14.27 -26.65 5.26
C ASN A 447 -14.51 -27.25 6.64
N ILE A 448 -15.32 -28.30 6.73
CA ILE A 448 -15.70 -28.91 8.02
C ILE A 448 -14.49 -29.46 8.77
N PRO A 449 -13.57 -30.21 8.17
CA PRO A 449 -12.31 -30.60 8.81
C PRO A 449 -11.50 -29.41 9.37
N ALA A 450 -11.40 -28.34 8.61
CA ALA A 450 -10.65 -27.14 9.05
C ALA A 450 -11.31 -26.46 10.26
N ILE A 451 -12.65 -26.35 10.28
CA ILE A 451 -13.40 -25.79 11.40
C ILE A 451 -13.24 -26.67 12.66
N LYS A 452 -13.41 -28.00 12.51
CA LYS A 452 -13.19 -28.94 13.61
C LYS A 452 -11.78 -28.91 14.15
N LEU A 453 -10.77 -28.80 13.24
CA LEU A 453 -9.37 -28.72 13.63
C LEU A 453 -9.09 -27.41 14.38
N LEU A 454 -9.62 -26.27 13.91
CA LEU A 454 -9.55 -25.00 14.63
C LEU A 454 -10.14 -25.10 16.03
N GLY A 455 -11.31 -25.73 16.16
CA GLY A 455 -11.96 -25.96 17.47
C GLY A 455 -11.11 -26.84 18.40
N LYS A 456 -10.41 -27.87 17.88
CA LYS A 456 -9.53 -28.75 18.66
C LYS A 456 -8.24 -28.06 19.09
N VAL A 457 -7.63 -27.26 18.22
CA VAL A 457 -6.37 -26.53 18.49
C VAL A 457 -6.61 -25.29 19.35
N GLY A 458 -7.77 -24.66 19.17
CA GLY A 458 -8.14 -23.41 19.83
C GLY A 458 -7.90 -22.18 18.93
N ILE A 459 -8.93 -21.32 18.88
CA ILE A 459 -8.94 -20.13 18.00
C ILE A 459 -7.80 -19.16 18.33
N SER A 460 -7.57 -18.90 19.62
CA SER A 460 -6.51 -18.00 20.10
C SER A 460 -5.12 -18.53 19.76
N VAL A 461 -4.91 -19.85 19.82
CA VAL A 461 -3.65 -20.50 19.45
C VAL A 461 -3.37 -20.27 17.95
N VAL A 462 -4.35 -20.58 17.09
CA VAL A 462 -4.20 -20.40 15.64
C VAL A 462 -3.98 -18.91 15.29
N ALA A 463 -4.70 -18.00 15.93
CA ALA A 463 -4.49 -16.56 15.74
C ALA A 463 -3.07 -16.11 16.16
N SER A 464 -2.52 -16.70 17.22
CA SER A 464 -1.13 -16.45 17.64
C SER A 464 -0.13 -16.94 16.60
N TYR A 465 -0.33 -18.14 16.02
CA TYR A 465 0.50 -18.64 14.92
C TYR A 465 0.45 -17.74 13.69
N ALA A 466 -0.74 -17.34 13.27
CA ALA A 466 -0.90 -16.44 12.13
C ALA A 466 -0.16 -15.10 12.35
N ARG A 467 -0.25 -14.51 13.55
CA ARG A 467 0.49 -13.28 13.91
C ARG A 467 2.01 -13.52 13.92
N ARG A 468 2.48 -14.61 14.53
CA ARG A 468 3.89 -14.96 14.59
C ARG A 468 4.47 -15.18 13.18
N MET A 469 3.67 -15.73 12.27
CA MET A 469 4.03 -15.92 10.87
C MET A 469 3.96 -14.61 10.05
N GLY A 470 3.31 -13.54 10.53
CA GLY A 470 3.36 -12.23 9.89
C GLY A 470 2.04 -11.53 9.62
N ILE A 471 0.89 -12.12 9.96
CA ILE A 471 -0.41 -11.45 9.82
C ILE A 471 -0.51 -10.33 10.87
N LYS A 472 -0.66 -9.08 10.39
CA LYS A 472 -0.77 -7.87 11.22
C LYS A 472 -2.22 -7.42 11.39
N SER A 473 -3.07 -7.72 10.40
CA SER A 473 -4.50 -7.40 10.40
C SER A 473 -5.23 -8.04 11.58
N PRO A 474 -6.28 -7.39 12.11
CA PRO A 474 -7.07 -7.92 13.21
C PRO A 474 -7.75 -9.25 12.83
N LEU A 475 -7.54 -10.30 13.62
CA LEU A 475 -8.19 -11.58 13.43
C LEU A 475 -9.37 -11.73 14.42
N GLN A 476 -10.54 -12.07 13.88
CA GLN A 476 -11.74 -12.33 14.69
C GLN A 476 -11.62 -13.69 15.38
N HIS A 477 -11.90 -13.74 16.68
CA HIS A 477 -11.81 -14.96 17.48
C HIS A 477 -13.11 -15.78 17.41
N VAL A 478 -13.45 -16.25 16.21
CA VAL A 478 -14.66 -17.04 15.90
C VAL A 478 -14.30 -18.27 15.07
N LEU A 479 -15.14 -19.32 15.12
CA LEU A 479 -14.88 -20.56 14.36
C LEU A 479 -14.84 -20.35 12.84
N SER A 480 -15.55 -19.34 12.32
CA SER A 480 -15.49 -19.01 10.90
C SER A 480 -14.12 -18.48 10.43
N LEU A 481 -13.21 -18.14 11.37
CA LEU A 481 -11.81 -17.86 11.05
C LEU A 481 -11.16 -19.03 10.27
N ALA A 482 -11.63 -20.26 10.48
CA ALA A 482 -11.19 -21.43 9.68
C ALA A 482 -11.46 -21.30 8.19
N LEU A 483 -12.43 -20.48 7.82
CA LEU A 483 -12.80 -20.18 6.45
C LEU A 483 -12.17 -18.88 5.92
N GLY A 484 -11.31 -18.23 6.73
CA GLY A 484 -10.64 -16.98 6.36
C GLY A 484 -11.59 -15.78 6.26
N THR A 485 -12.49 -15.63 7.23
CA THR A 485 -13.46 -14.51 7.26
C THR A 485 -12.86 -13.19 7.76
N SER A 486 -11.68 -13.20 8.38
CA SER A 486 -10.95 -11.97 8.74
C SER A 486 -10.19 -11.45 7.53
N GLU A 487 -10.33 -10.16 7.27
CA GLU A 487 -9.68 -9.51 6.12
C GLU A 487 -8.19 -9.29 6.36
N VAL A 488 -7.40 -9.49 5.32
CA VAL A 488 -5.94 -9.31 5.30
C VAL A 488 -5.52 -8.64 3.99
N THR A 489 -4.30 -8.09 3.95
CA THR A 489 -3.71 -7.58 2.71
C THR A 489 -2.95 -8.69 1.98
N LEU A 490 -2.68 -8.51 0.67
CA LEU A 490 -1.98 -9.51 -0.13
C LEU A 490 -0.51 -9.62 0.29
N ASP A 491 0.13 -8.50 0.61
CA ASP A 491 1.53 -8.46 1.04
C ASP A 491 1.74 -9.19 2.36
N GLU A 492 0.89 -8.93 3.39
CA GLU A 492 1.03 -9.61 4.68
C GLU A 492 0.72 -11.11 4.58
N LEU A 493 -0.28 -11.51 3.78
CA LEU A 493 -0.58 -12.91 3.58
C LEU A 493 0.56 -13.63 2.83
N THR A 494 1.15 -12.99 1.81
CA THR A 494 2.28 -13.54 1.07
C THR A 494 3.52 -13.65 1.96
N ALA A 495 3.83 -12.63 2.75
CA ALA A 495 4.92 -12.64 3.71
C ALA A 495 4.74 -13.73 4.79
N ALA A 496 3.48 -13.97 5.23
CA ALA A 496 3.18 -15.00 6.22
C ALA A 496 3.37 -16.43 5.70
N TYR A 497 3.55 -16.63 4.40
CA TYR A 497 3.92 -17.92 3.82
C TYR A 497 5.43 -18.15 3.71
N THR A 498 6.25 -17.12 3.90
CA THR A 498 7.73 -17.24 3.81
C THR A 498 8.34 -18.24 4.81
N PRO A 499 7.78 -18.49 6.01
CA PRO A 499 8.31 -19.52 6.91
C PRO A 499 8.32 -20.94 6.31
N PHE A 500 7.44 -21.26 5.38
CA PHE A 500 7.36 -22.59 4.79
C PHE A 500 8.61 -22.95 3.97
N PRO A 501 8.99 -22.17 2.92
CA PRO A 501 10.21 -22.46 2.18
C PRO A 501 11.48 -22.12 2.93
N ASN A 502 11.43 -21.24 3.94
CA ASN A 502 12.58 -20.70 4.67
C ASN A 502 12.80 -21.37 6.03
N GLN A 503 12.52 -22.67 6.11
CA GLN A 503 12.81 -23.51 7.30
C GLN A 503 12.28 -22.92 8.62
N GLY A 504 11.09 -22.30 8.58
CA GLY A 504 10.42 -21.72 9.74
C GLY A 504 10.75 -20.25 10.00
N MET A 505 11.69 -19.66 9.27
CA MET A 505 12.05 -18.26 9.40
C MET A 505 11.11 -17.38 8.56
N ARG A 506 10.39 -16.45 9.20
CA ARG A 506 9.66 -15.40 8.48
C ARG A 506 10.59 -14.27 8.08
N VAL A 507 10.26 -13.59 7.02
CA VAL A 507 10.92 -12.36 6.58
C VAL A 507 9.91 -11.22 6.47
N GLU A 508 10.37 -9.99 6.68
CA GLU A 508 9.57 -8.79 6.40
C GLU A 508 9.81 -8.33 4.96
N PRO A 509 8.74 -7.94 4.23
CA PRO A 509 8.90 -7.37 2.90
C PRO A 509 9.83 -6.15 2.92
N LEU A 510 10.80 -6.12 2.01
CA LEU A 510 11.80 -5.08 1.87
C LEU A 510 11.82 -4.58 0.43
N SER A 511 11.59 -3.27 0.25
CA SER A 511 11.56 -2.62 -1.07
C SER A 511 12.76 -1.70 -1.33
N VAL A 512 13.32 -1.07 -0.29
CA VAL A 512 14.46 -0.14 -0.39
C VAL A 512 15.67 -0.76 0.31
N LEU A 513 16.74 -0.98 -0.46
CA LEU A 513 18.01 -1.49 0.06
C LEU A 513 18.87 -0.35 0.59
N ARG A 514 19.02 0.72 -0.18
CA ARG A 514 19.91 1.81 0.16
C ARG A 514 19.47 3.10 -0.51
N VAL A 515 19.68 4.22 0.18
CA VAL A 515 19.51 5.57 -0.36
C VAL A 515 20.83 6.32 -0.16
N GLU A 516 21.35 6.88 -1.23
CA GLU A 516 22.52 7.75 -1.24
C GLU A 516 22.11 9.17 -1.61
N ASP A 517 22.83 10.15 -1.08
CA ASP A 517 22.74 11.52 -1.57
C ASP A 517 23.57 11.72 -2.86
N ARG A 518 23.52 12.92 -3.43
CA ARG A 518 24.26 13.29 -4.64
C ARG A 518 25.80 13.19 -4.50
N SER A 519 26.33 13.19 -3.26
CA SER A 519 27.76 13.05 -2.99
C SER A 519 28.19 11.58 -2.87
N GLY A 520 27.23 10.64 -2.87
CA GLY A 520 27.45 9.23 -2.63
C GLY A 520 27.47 8.87 -1.14
N GLN A 521 27.09 9.82 -0.24
CA GLN A 521 26.92 9.51 1.18
C GLN A 521 25.67 8.66 1.38
N VAL A 522 25.81 7.54 2.08
CA VAL A 522 24.68 6.67 2.42
C VAL A 522 23.82 7.34 3.49
N LEU A 523 22.56 7.65 3.14
CA LEU A 523 21.55 8.21 4.03
C LEU A 523 20.73 7.13 4.72
N GLU A 524 20.50 6.00 4.03
CA GLU A 524 19.73 4.87 4.52
C GLU A 524 20.33 3.57 4.01
N SER A 525 20.39 2.56 4.86
CA SER A 525 20.78 1.20 4.48
C SER A 525 19.90 0.22 5.25
N ASN A 526 19.16 -0.61 4.53
CA ASN A 526 18.26 -1.60 5.08
C ASN A 526 18.76 -3.00 4.77
N GLY A 527 18.64 -3.88 5.74
CA GLY A 527 18.93 -5.31 5.60
C GLY A 527 17.69 -6.15 5.87
N SER A 528 17.72 -7.36 5.41
CA SER A 528 16.65 -8.35 5.65
C SER A 528 16.44 -8.56 7.15
N ARG A 529 15.19 -8.52 7.58
CA ARG A 529 14.77 -8.85 8.95
C ARG A 529 14.15 -10.22 8.95
N THR A 530 14.77 -11.14 9.65
CA THR A 530 14.30 -12.52 9.79
C THR A 530 14.01 -12.83 11.26
N GLU A 531 12.92 -13.52 11.50
CA GLU A 531 12.50 -13.96 12.83
C GLU A 531 12.04 -15.41 12.76
N GLU A 532 12.34 -16.19 13.80
CA GLU A 532 11.84 -17.56 13.90
C GLU A 532 10.33 -17.54 14.17
N ALA A 533 9.56 -18.11 13.25
CA ALA A 533 8.12 -18.22 13.35
C ALA A 533 7.67 -19.66 13.65
N LEU A 534 8.39 -20.65 13.13
CA LEU A 534 8.09 -22.08 13.25
C LEU A 534 9.38 -22.87 13.46
N SER A 535 9.26 -24.07 14.02
CA SER A 535 10.39 -25.02 13.93
C SER A 535 10.60 -25.48 12.48
N PRO A 536 11.85 -25.80 12.08
CA PRO A 536 12.13 -26.31 10.74
C PRO A 536 11.32 -27.58 10.41
N GLU A 537 11.06 -28.42 11.39
CA GLU A 537 10.27 -29.64 11.24
C GLU A 537 8.82 -29.35 10.93
N THR A 538 8.19 -28.40 11.65
CA THR A 538 6.81 -28.00 11.38
C THR A 538 6.69 -27.37 9.99
N ALA A 539 7.61 -26.48 9.63
CA ALA A 539 7.66 -25.87 8.31
C ALA A 539 7.78 -26.92 7.19
N ALA A 540 8.67 -27.91 7.34
CA ALA A 540 8.88 -28.97 6.35
C ALA A 540 7.64 -29.86 6.17
N ILE A 541 7.00 -30.28 7.28
CA ILE A 541 5.80 -31.13 7.21
C ILE A 541 4.66 -30.38 6.52
N VAL A 542 4.39 -29.13 6.92
CA VAL A 542 3.29 -28.35 6.31
C VAL A 542 3.60 -28.02 4.84
N THR A 543 4.85 -27.69 4.52
CA THR A 543 5.29 -27.49 3.13
C THR A 543 4.99 -28.74 2.28
N ASN A 544 5.35 -29.91 2.77
CA ASN A 544 5.10 -31.18 2.08
C ASN A 544 3.59 -31.47 1.94
N MET A 545 2.75 -31.11 2.92
CA MET A 545 1.29 -31.18 2.76
C MET A 545 0.79 -30.20 1.68
N LEU A 546 1.39 -29.01 1.57
CA LEU A 546 1.02 -28.00 0.57
C LEU A 546 1.54 -28.33 -0.84
N GLU A 547 2.60 -29.14 -1.00
CA GLU A 547 3.02 -29.70 -2.28
C GLU A 547 1.90 -30.55 -2.90
N ASP A 548 1.18 -31.33 -2.08
CA ASP A 548 0.05 -32.13 -2.55
C ASP A 548 -1.10 -31.30 -3.12
N VAL A 549 -1.29 -30.08 -2.64
CA VAL A 549 -2.30 -29.14 -3.17
C VAL A 549 -2.00 -28.80 -4.63
N ILE A 550 -0.72 -28.60 -4.97
CA ILE A 550 -0.26 -28.31 -6.35
C ILE A 550 -0.16 -29.60 -7.16
N ASN A 551 0.32 -30.70 -6.58
CA ASN A 551 0.58 -31.92 -7.33
C ASN A 551 -0.70 -32.65 -7.74
N SER A 552 -1.72 -32.67 -6.86
CA SER A 552 -2.94 -33.47 -7.09
C SER A 552 -4.17 -32.95 -6.31
N GLY A 553 -4.09 -31.70 -5.79
CA GLY A 553 -5.15 -31.04 -5.04
C GLY A 553 -5.86 -29.97 -5.83
N THR A 554 -6.33 -28.93 -5.10
CA THR A 554 -7.11 -27.80 -5.68
C THR A 554 -6.32 -26.92 -6.63
N ALA A 555 -4.98 -26.98 -6.60
CA ALA A 555 -4.09 -26.24 -7.49
C ALA A 555 -3.38 -27.11 -8.54
N ALA A 556 -3.87 -28.33 -8.80
CA ALA A 556 -3.28 -29.24 -9.81
C ALA A 556 -3.28 -28.64 -11.23
N GLY A 557 -4.12 -27.63 -11.47
CA GLY A 557 -4.12 -26.83 -12.69
C GLY A 557 -2.78 -26.16 -13.02
N ALA A 558 -1.89 -25.92 -12.05
CA ALA A 558 -0.55 -25.42 -12.32
C ALA A 558 0.29 -26.44 -13.11
N ARG A 559 0.19 -27.73 -12.74
CA ARG A 559 0.90 -28.83 -13.42
C ARG A 559 0.42 -29.01 -14.85
N SER A 560 -0.87 -28.98 -15.06
CA SER A 560 -1.46 -29.10 -16.42
C SER A 560 -1.15 -27.90 -17.33
N ARG A 561 -0.77 -26.75 -16.76
CA ARG A 561 -0.28 -25.57 -17.49
C ARG A 561 1.23 -25.54 -17.71
N GLY A 562 1.94 -26.61 -17.33
CA GLY A 562 3.36 -26.77 -17.62
C GLY A 562 4.33 -26.32 -16.50
N PHE A 563 3.84 -25.95 -15.32
CA PHE A 563 4.73 -25.67 -14.20
C PHE A 563 5.22 -26.97 -13.55
N THR A 564 6.47 -27.35 -13.75
CA THR A 564 7.02 -28.66 -13.37
C THR A 564 7.93 -28.62 -12.13
N ARG A 565 8.35 -27.42 -11.70
CA ARG A 565 9.30 -27.27 -10.58
C ARG A 565 8.68 -27.66 -9.23
N PRO A 566 9.49 -28.03 -8.23
CA PRO A 566 9.03 -28.19 -6.86
C PRO A 566 8.32 -26.92 -6.38
N ALA A 567 7.09 -27.07 -5.93
CA ALA A 567 6.29 -25.95 -5.46
C ALA A 567 5.18 -26.43 -4.51
N ALA A 568 4.82 -25.56 -3.60
CA ALA A 568 3.74 -25.73 -2.66
C ALA A 568 2.86 -24.46 -2.64
N GLY A 569 1.61 -24.59 -2.19
CA GLY A 569 0.73 -23.43 -2.17
C GLY A 569 -0.70 -23.75 -1.80
N LYS A 570 -1.54 -22.71 -1.75
CA LYS A 570 -2.94 -22.83 -1.36
C LYS A 570 -3.83 -21.88 -2.15
N THR A 571 -4.95 -22.40 -2.65
CA THR A 571 -6.05 -21.62 -3.22
C THR A 571 -6.89 -20.98 -2.12
N GLY A 572 -7.35 -19.76 -2.34
CA GLY A 572 -8.36 -19.08 -1.53
C GLY A 572 -9.57 -18.70 -2.38
N THR A 573 -10.75 -18.85 -1.84
CA THR A 573 -12.02 -18.44 -2.45
C THR A 573 -12.96 -18.08 -1.32
N THR A 574 -13.68 -16.98 -1.44
CA THR A 574 -14.77 -16.62 -0.53
C THR A 574 -16.09 -17.24 -1.01
N ASP A 575 -17.05 -17.44 -0.10
CA ASP A 575 -18.30 -18.17 -0.38
C ASP A 575 -19.10 -17.58 -1.56
N ASP A 576 -19.10 -16.25 -1.72
CA ASP A 576 -19.80 -15.56 -2.81
C ASP A 576 -18.96 -15.31 -4.05
N TYR A 577 -17.77 -15.91 -4.16
CA TYR A 577 -16.81 -15.68 -5.25
C TYR A 577 -16.40 -14.22 -5.42
N ASN A 578 -16.33 -13.44 -4.34
CA ASN A 578 -15.94 -12.03 -4.38
C ASN A 578 -14.42 -11.88 -4.48
N ASN A 579 -13.68 -12.84 -3.90
CA ASN A 579 -12.23 -12.84 -3.84
C ASN A 579 -11.66 -14.18 -4.24
N GLY A 580 -10.77 -14.17 -5.23
CA GLY A 580 -10.00 -15.33 -5.67
C GLY A 580 -8.52 -15.15 -5.34
N TRP A 581 -7.94 -16.08 -4.58
CA TRP A 581 -6.55 -16.03 -4.13
C TRP A 581 -5.77 -17.27 -4.55
N PHE A 582 -4.49 -17.05 -4.77
CA PHE A 582 -3.52 -18.14 -4.77
C PHE A 582 -2.21 -17.63 -4.15
N ILE A 583 -1.76 -18.29 -3.08
CA ILE A 583 -0.44 -18.08 -2.51
C ILE A 583 0.35 -19.34 -2.74
N GLY A 584 1.45 -19.24 -3.49
CA GLY A 584 2.29 -20.38 -3.81
C GLY A 584 3.76 -20.03 -3.79
N PHE A 585 4.60 -21.00 -3.59
CA PHE A 585 6.02 -20.80 -3.41
C PHE A 585 6.87 -21.96 -3.94
N THR A 586 8.08 -21.64 -4.34
CA THR A 586 9.20 -22.54 -4.54
C THR A 586 10.16 -22.40 -3.33
N PRO A 587 11.27 -23.13 -3.24
CA PRO A 587 12.28 -22.89 -2.21
C PRO A 587 12.85 -21.46 -2.19
N ASP A 588 12.78 -20.74 -3.32
CA ASP A 588 13.49 -19.48 -3.50
C ASP A 588 12.55 -18.27 -3.45
N ILE A 589 11.30 -18.37 -3.95
CA ILE A 589 10.38 -17.25 -4.04
C ILE A 589 8.97 -17.62 -3.58
N VAL A 590 8.28 -16.65 -2.98
CA VAL A 590 6.87 -16.75 -2.55
C VAL A 590 6.06 -15.72 -3.33
N THR A 591 5.01 -16.17 -4.02
CA THR A 591 4.18 -15.27 -4.84
C THR A 591 2.73 -15.39 -4.43
N GLY A 592 2.14 -14.24 -4.12
CA GLY A 592 0.71 -14.09 -3.86
C GLY A 592 -0.01 -13.42 -5.03
N VAL A 593 -1.20 -13.93 -5.35
CA VAL A 593 -2.09 -13.34 -6.37
C VAL A 593 -3.49 -13.20 -5.80
N TRP A 594 -4.10 -12.05 -6.02
CA TRP A 594 -5.50 -11.76 -5.73
C TRP A 594 -6.21 -11.30 -7.00
N VAL A 595 -7.48 -11.71 -7.16
CA VAL A 595 -8.39 -11.27 -8.23
C VAL A 595 -9.77 -10.99 -7.63
N GLY A 596 -10.40 -9.88 -8.03
CA GLY A 596 -11.73 -9.49 -7.57
C GLY A 596 -12.14 -8.10 -8.07
N TYR A 597 -13.30 -7.63 -7.59
CA TYR A 597 -13.78 -6.27 -7.84
C TYR A 597 -13.47 -5.35 -6.66
N ASP A 598 -13.23 -4.07 -6.93
CA ASP A 598 -13.05 -3.06 -5.88
C ASP A 598 -14.30 -2.92 -5.00
N SER A 599 -15.47 -3.06 -5.59
CA SER A 599 -16.77 -3.05 -4.91
C SER A 599 -17.06 -4.29 -4.05
N ASN A 600 -16.16 -5.28 -4.06
CA ASN A 600 -16.34 -6.58 -3.40
C ASN A 600 -17.60 -7.32 -3.87
N GLU A 601 -18.02 -7.09 -5.10
CA GLU A 601 -19.10 -7.82 -5.76
C GLU A 601 -18.65 -9.22 -6.19
N SER A 602 -19.60 -10.13 -6.35
CA SER A 602 -19.32 -11.49 -6.85
C SER A 602 -18.80 -11.48 -8.29
N MET A 603 -17.75 -12.23 -8.54
CA MET A 603 -17.26 -12.50 -9.90
C MET A 603 -18.16 -13.51 -10.66
N GLY A 604 -19.14 -14.07 -9.99
CA GLY A 604 -20.04 -15.08 -10.53
C GLY A 604 -19.66 -16.53 -10.17
N PRO A 605 -20.53 -17.49 -10.49
CA PRO A 605 -20.33 -18.88 -10.10
C PRO A 605 -19.08 -19.48 -10.75
N LYS A 606 -18.40 -20.36 -10.00
CA LYS A 606 -17.17 -21.06 -10.43
C LYS A 606 -15.95 -20.13 -10.63
N MET A 607 -15.97 -18.91 -10.09
CA MET A 607 -14.82 -17.99 -10.09
C MET A 607 -13.94 -18.20 -8.87
N GLU A 608 -13.47 -19.43 -8.71
CA GLU A 608 -12.58 -19.86 -7.63
C GLU A 608 -11.15 -19.38 -7.86
N GLY A 609 -10.35 -19.26 -6.78
CA GLY A 609 -8.94 -18.93 -6.87
C GLY A 609 -8.15 -19.84 -7.81
N ALA A 610 -8.54 -21.12 -7.94
CA ALA A 610 -7.97 -22.04 -8.91
C ALA A 610 -8.21 -21.63 -10.38
N ARG A 611 -9.30 -20.90 -10.66
CA ARG A 611 -9.64 -20.41 -12.00
C ARG A 611 -9.14 -19.02 -12.27
N VAL A 612 -9.18 -18.11 -11.28
CA VAL A 612 -8.91 -16.69 -11.51
C VAL A 612 -7.51 -16.27 -11.09
N ALA A 613 -6.93 -16.83 -10.02
CA ALA A 613 -5.62 -16.43 -9.50
C ALA A 613 -4.49 -17.41 -9.86
N LEU A 614 -4.74 -18.73 -9.79
CA LEU A 614 -3.73 -19.75 -10.08
C LEU A 614 -3.12 -19.64 -11.51
N PRO A 615 -3.86 -19.35 -12.58
CA PRO A 615 -3.27 -19.19 -13.90
C PRO A 615 -2.30 -18.01 -14.01
N ILE A 616 -2.59 -16.89 -13.33
CA ILE A 616 -1.70 -15.73 -13.25
C ILE A 616 -0.41 -16.13 -12.54
N TRP A 617 -0.52 -16.75 -11.37
CA TRP A 617 0.61 -17.28 -10.61
C TRP A 617 1.44 -18.23 -11.45
N THR A 618 0.79 -19.17 -12.16
CA THR A 618 1.48 -20.18 -12.96
C THR A 618 2.26 -19.56 -14.10
N SER A 619 1.66 -18.63 -14.85
CA SER A 619 2.30 -17.93 -15.96
C SER A 619 3.50 -17.11 -15.47
N PHE A 620 3.32 -16.35 -14.39
CA PHE A 620 4.40 -15.59 -13.77
C PHE A 620 5.54 -16.50 -13.30
N MET A 621 5.24 -17.55 -12.53
CA MET A 621 6.24 -18.44 -11.95
C MET A 621 7.05 -19.25 -13.00
N ILE A 622 6.44 -19.59 -14.13
CA ILE A 622 7.19 -20.20 -15.26
C ILE A 622 8.32 -19.26 -15.69
N THR A 623 8.02 -17.97 -15.87
CA THR A 623 9.03 -16.97 -16.26
C THR A 623 9.99 -16.69 -15.11
N ALA A 624 9.46 -16.44 -13.91
CA ALA A 624 10.26 -16.04 -12.74
C ALA A 624 11.27 -17.09 -12.29
N THR A 625 11.03 -18.36 -12.58
CA THR A 625 11.92 -19.45 -12.19
C THR A 625 12.70 -20.06 -13.36
N ALA A 626 12.60 -19.51 -14.57
CA ALA A 626 13.19 -20.11 -15.76
C ALA A 626 14.70 -20.36 -15.61
N ASP A 627 15.42 -19.37 -15.10
CA ASP A 627 16.88 -19.41 -14.95
C ASP A 627 17.34 -19.88 -13.55
N MET A 628 16.39 -20.20 -12.65
CA MET A 628 16.73 -20.75 -11.31
C MET A 628 16.99 -22.26 -11.39
N PRO A 629 17.90 -22.80 -10.60
CA PRO A 629 18.05 -24.26 -10.52
C PRO A 629 16.79 -24.91 -9.93
N PRO A 630 16.37 -26.09 -10.39
CA PRO A 630 15.17 -26.79 -9.88
C PRO A 630 15.47 -27.48 -8.53
N THR A 631 15.69 -26.71 -7.48
CA THR A 631 15.96 -27.18 -6.13
C THR A 631 14.66 -27.70 -5.47
N GLY A 632 14.77 -28.77 -4.66
CA GLY A 632 13.67 -29.23 -3.80
C GLY A 632 13.63 -28.51 -2.45
N PHE A 633 12.52 -28.67 -1.72
CA PHE A 633 12.41 -28.17 -0.37
C PHE A 633 13.36 -28.92 0.59
N VAL A 634 13.93 -28.19 1.54
CA VAL A 634 14.83 -28.78 2.53
C VAL A 634 14.01 -29.56 3.55
N ILE A 635 14.35 -30.85 3.73
CA ILE A 635 13.80 -31.68 4.80
C ILE A 635 14.85 -31.75 5.91
N PRO A 636 14.53 -31.24 7.12
CA PRO A 636 15.46 -31.32 8.26
C PRO A 636 15.88 -32.76 8.59
N PRO A 637 17.15 -33.01 8.97
CA PRO A 637 17.61 -34.35 9.25
C PRO A 637 16.89 -35.08 10.40
N ALA A 638 16.26 -34.30 11.30
CA ALA A 638 15.47 -34.84 12.41
C ALA A 638 14.13 -35.45 11.98
N ILE A 639 13.63 -35.10 10.79
CA ILE A 639 12.36 -35.60 10.24
C ILE A 639 12.54 -37.11 9.92
N SER A 640 11.62 -37.90 10.43
CA SER A 640 11.46 -39.31 10.01
C SER A 640 10.35 -39.46 8.98
N SER A 641 10.37 -40.50 8.19
CA SER A 641 9.32 -40.81 7.24
C SER A 641 8.96 -42.27 7.26
N CYS A 642 7.68 -42.59 7.09
CA CYS A 642 7.23 -43.95 6.93
C CYS A 642 6.07 -44.05 5.94
N ARG A 643 5.85 -45.24 5.39
CA ARG A 643 4.76 -45.53 4.46
C ARG A 643 3.47 -45.77 5.25
N VAL A 644 2.44 -44.96 4.94
CA VAL A 644 1.14 -45.06 5.63
C VAL A 644 0.02 -45.36 4.63
N CYS A 645 -1.04 -45.95 5.15
CA CYS A 645 -2.30 -46.14 4.41
C CYS A 645 -3.02 -44.81 4.24
N SER A 646 -3.49 -44.49 3.03
CA SER A 646 -4.20 -43.25 2.71
C SER A 646 -5.53 -43.09 3.43
N GLU A 647 -6.17 -44.18 3.85
CA GLU A 647 -7.48 -44.18 4.48
C GLU A 647 -7.39 -44.18 6.02
N SER A 648 -6.48 -44.97 6.61
CA SER A 648 -6.36 -45.07 8.08
C SER A 648 -5.29 -44.15 8.69
N GLY A 649 -4.34 -43.61 7.88
CA GLY A 649 -3.19 -42.86 8.38
C GLY A 649 -2.18 -43.65 9.19
N MET A 650 -2.39 -44.99 9.36
CA MET A 650 -1.52 -45.91 10.07
C MET A 650 -0.46 -46.52 9.15
N LEU A 651 0.53 -47.20 9.69
CA LEU A 651 1.55 -47.92 8.93
C LEU A 651 0.90 -48.83 7.87
N ALA A 652 1.34 -48.72 6.63
CA ALA A 652 0.76 -49.44 5.51
C ALA A 652 1.04 -50.95 5.62
N ARG A 653 0.03 -51.76 5.25
CA ARG A 653 0.14 -53.20 4.97
C ARG A 653 0.20 -53.43 3.46
N SER A 654 0.54 -54.66 3.05
CA SER A 654 0.53 -55.07 1.65
C SER A 654 -0.86 -54.96 1.01
N GLU A 655 -1.91 -55.14 1.81
CA GLU A 655 -3.31 -55.12 1.42
C GLU A 655 -3.90 -53.71 1.26
N CYS A 656 -3.16 -52.66 1.69
CA CYS A 656 -3.65 -51.28 1.56
C CYS A 656 -3.71 -50.88 0.08
N PRO A 657 -4.91 -50.45 -0.43
CA PRO A 657 -5.09 -50.16 -1.87
C PRO A 657 -4.29 -48.91 -2.29
N GLN A 658 -4.11 -47.96 -1.39
CA GLN A 658 -3.33 -46.74 -1.63
C GLN A 658 -2.47 -46.41 -0.43
N THR A 659 -1.21 -46.07 -0.69
CA THR A 659 -0.23 -45.73 0.33
C THR A 659 0.60 -44.54 -0.14
N TYR A 660 1.14 -43.79 0.83
CA TYR A 660 2.06 -42.69 0.54
C TYR A 660 3.11 -42.58 1.64
N GLN A 661 4.20 -41.88 1.34
CA GLN A 661 5.25 -41.57 2.31
C GLN A 661 4.84 -40.32 3.09
N GLU A 662 4.75 -40.44 4.42
CA GLU A 662 4.40 -39.34 5.31
C GLU A 662 5.60 -38.92 6.15
N LEU A 663 5.68 -37.59 6.45
CA LEU A 663 6.75 -37.00 7.28
C LEU A 663 6.29 -36.80 8.71
N TYR A 664 7.20 -37.06 9.66
CA TYR A 664 6.93 -36.99 11.09
C TYR A 664 8.01 -36.27 11.85
N LYS A 665 7.61 -35.51 12.88
CA LYS A 665 8.54 -35.06 13.91
C LYS A 665 9.16 -36.27 14.63
N PRO A 666 10.35 -36.12 15.24
CA PRO A 666 11.00 -37.23 15.96
C PRO A 666 10.07 -37.88 16.99
N GLY A 667 9.92 -39.19 16.90
CA GLY A 667 9.13 -39.97 17.85
C GLY A 667 7.61 -39.86 17.74
N THR A 668 7.10 -39.22 16.66
CA THR A 668 5.64 -39.09 16.47
C THR A 668 5.06 -39.97 15.37
N GLN A 669 5.89 -40.81 14.71
CA GLN A 669 5.39 -41.76 13.70
C GLN A 669 4.42 -42.78 14.31
N PRO A 670 3.43 -43.24 13.53
CA PRO A 670 2.55 -44.33 14.01
C PRO A 670 3.32 -45.60 14.22
N ASP A 671 2.98 -46.33 15.26
CA ASP A 671 3.51 -47.64 15.61
C ASP A 671 2.54 -48.79 15.26
N LEU A 672 1.28 -48.45 14.96
CA LEU A 672 0.24 -49.43 14.63
C LEU A 672 0.12 -49.62 13.13
N LEU A 673 -0.02 -50.91 12.72
CA LEU A 673 -0.33 -51.27 11.36
C LEU A 673 -1.82 -50.95 11.02
N CYS A 674 -2.06 -50.67 9.75
CA CYS A 674 -3.42 -50.40 9.25
C CYS A 674 -4.38 -51.53 9.68
N ASN A 675 -5.47 -51.11 10.33
CA ASN A 675 -6.53 -52.01 10.77
C ASN A 675 -7.77 -51.96 9.83
N PHE A 676 -7.76 -51.13 8.77
CA PHE A 676 -8.83 -51.04 7.79
C PHE A 676 -8.70 -52.15 6.70
N HIS A 677 -7.48 -52.62 6.46
CA HIS A 677 -7.15 -53.56 5.42
C HIS A 677 -6.35 -54.74 6.00
N GLY A 678 -6.78 -55.98 5.82
CA GLY A 678 -6.14 -57.22 6.26
C GLY A 678 -7.15 -58.30 6.63
N ALA A 679 -6.70 -59.54 6.69
CA ALA A 679 -7.55 -60.67 7.07
C ALA A 679 -8.08 -60.53 8.50
N GLY A 680 -9.36 -60.21 8.65
CA GLY A 680 -10.06 -60.02 9.92
C GLY A 680 -10.54 -58.61 10.24
N SER A 681 -10.28 -57.65 9.36
CA SER A 681 -10.76 -56.27 9.54
C SER A 681 -12.20 -56.09 9.06
N GLY A 682 -13.16 -56.15 9.97
CA GLY A 682 -14.55 -55.70 9.70
C GLY A 682 -14.69 -54.21 10.03
N PRO A 683 -15.60 -53.48 9.35
CA PRO A 683 -15.76 -52.02 9.53
C PRO A 683 -16.35 -51.58 10.87
N THR A 684 -16.62 -52.44 11.81
CA THR A 684 -17.48 -52.23 12.98
C THR A 684 -16.80 -51.84 14.26
N ASP A 685 -15.46 -51.93 14.39
CA ASP A 685 -14.80 -51.71 15.71
C ASP A 685 -14.08 -50.35 15.90
N VAL A 686 -14.20 -49.41 14.92
CA VAL A 686 -13.42 -48.16 14.95
C VAL A 686 -14.10 -47.02 15.68
N LEU A 687 -15.40 -47.12 16.00
CA LEU A 687 -16.19 -45.99 16.54
C LEU A 687 -16.30 -45.96 18.08
N THR A 688 -15.67 -46.90 18.81
CA THR A 688 -15.72 -46.95 20.30
C THR A 688 -14.42 -46.61 21.02
N GLY A 689 -13.46 -45.98 20.33
CA GLY A 689 -12.30 -45.39 20.99
C GLY A 689 -12.72 -44.15 21.78
N SER A 690 -12.61 -44.26 23.11
CA SER A 690 -12.96 -43.24 24.09
C SER A 690 -12.36 -41.86 23.75
N ASP A 691 -13.21 -40.93 23.31
CA ASP A 691 -12.88 -39.51 23.30
C ASP A 691 -12.85 -38.99 24.75
N GLY A 692 -11.71 -39.19 25.42
CA GLY A 692 -11.39 -38.38 26.59
C GLY A 692 -10.98 -36.98 26.11
N PRO A 693 -11.42 -35.91 26.74
CA PRO A 693 -11.00 -34.57 26.34
C PRO A 693 -9.48 -34.47 26.52
N PRO A 694 -8.76 -33.88 25.55
CA PRO A 694 -7.37 -33.53 25.77
C PRO A 694 -7.29 -32.59 26.97
N ALA A 695 -6.26 -32.76 27.80
CA ALA A 695 -6.00 -31.92 28.97
C ALA A 695 -6.09 -30.42 28.59
N GLU A 696 -6.84 -29.66 29.40
CA GLU A 696 -6.88 -28.20 29.28
C GLU A 696 -5.45 -27.66 29.37
N ILE A 697 -5.00 -27.04 28.30
CA ILE A 697 -3.73 -26.32 28.28
C ILE A 697 -3.98 -24.98 28.98
N HIS A 698 -3.56 -24.88 30.23
CA HIS A 698 -3.46 -23.60 30.92
C HIS A 698 -2.36 -22.76 30.27
N LEU A 699 -2.76 -21.64 29.70
CA LEU A 699 -1.85 -20.57 29.29
C LEU A 699 -1.65 -19.65 30.51
N GLU A 700 -0.40 -19.58 31.04
CA GLU A 700 0.08 -18.44 31.80
C GLU A 700 0.49 -17.29 30.87
#